data_ee20ed0163216fb22985ef8d995de00d
#
_entry.id   ee20ed0163216fb22985ef8d995de00d
#
_cell.length_a   1.000
_cell.length_b   1.000
_cell.length_c   1.000
_cell.angle_alpha   90.00
_cell.angle_beta   90.00
_cell.angle_gamma   90.00
#
_symmetry.space_group_name_H-M   'P 1'
#
loop_
_entity.id
_entity.type
_entity.pdbx_description
1 polymer ?
#
loop_
_entity_poly.entity_id
_entity_poly.type
_entity_poly.pdbx_seq_one_letter_code
_entity_poly.pdbx_strand_id
1 'polypeptide(L)'
;AGAGQIRALGRFAFNLNYRLIKDYFTKAKERIVGHEKFMLDRWQVRLDKGINIFVVCSLSGGTGSGMVLDLAYNLRDWVPPSDLPQTCAFLVLPGAFSGLGDRVIANAYAALMELNHFSRNDTRFDGQYSDSAADRITAQTAQDTPFNFCYLVGNSNDKVTFPTLEAVLEMVAQNVFLDFTSGFSQYKKLVRDNVRKHWASPDALGYPQNFMGFGLSSIQFPVERVLNACAARLAVRLVDWWSNPTPAPSAMSDLIRTEILPGLNLAESDYDHQMLDSISLGDNKKPYAKEVADWVASIRKRRNDLNIPFENLQRFISNEQEKYAPHFNDTGTDPRRWSDYFQKMWDNLNSLIPEKRQALRAKVYDMVEDRFRGPKFTRQFLEVLLEVLADFRSRFDQDRQKTWLPRERSAQNALQTLLKQIDNHANQLMLINRKKVIEDDFQAIMQALESIYGSKVEVKSRTLGVLLIDSLREEIDQLLRELTSFDTILTSLQTDLKDKEQVYTHETRGLTVNGILLYDEKEIAHVYDRTVSDQEETLCQTLSQQLLSELQIRLFDLYQYDSLKTKDLYERLLGQAMAVFRRSAQIDISTARKFLEQYPTVEQQEAQVKTTFEKSEPFLRLSQEQKKLGWEDKLEKYQKLVGIQGGSKPTDPAVSAVLPIIRKTSTVTEQDIRPLNDPYHIFFVQEVGAFPLRLIEGMERMRSLYRSVSQGDRNPLHTHQNSRQFQDIMPETAKETQSRHNLLLARALGLVQQVDNQVTGFAEIKFTFRDPQTGFDRIEVLGATWPEAADYLLTDQNRRVAEVLDGAIRQIGTQAATKPQKQALYQQLMAYLAEQERTLPGGQDSQAYRGIYAAIAEFVKVHGLFISDQAPTPVAIAPPAPAPVAAGQPSQENRQKYTKLVESCYRRGAPSATEQHLLDTFAKKYGISPDQAAAIAAQFTTRPPLDQAAEEYGLMFRAFLDNDQEIDIQEQAQLLELQEDLGLTNDQVATIEANVREELGLPGA
;
A
#
# COMPACT_ATOMS: atom_id res chain seq x y z
N ALA A 1 -14.63 -3.90 3.97
CA ALA A 1 -15.53 -3.79 5.11
C ALA A 1 -14.87 -4.49 6.30
N GLY A 2 -14.77 -3.79 7.47
CA GLY A 2 -14.21 -4.39 8.67
C GLY A 2 -15.20 -5.33 9.37
N ALA A 3 -14.81 -5.88 10.53
CA ALA A 3 -15.62 -6.81 11.34
C ALA A 3 -16.86 -6.17 12.02
N GLY A 4 -17.31 -4.98 11.61
CA GLY A 4 -18.55 -4.34 12.09
C GLY A 4 -18.64 -4.17 13.61
N GLN A 5 -17.54 -3.88 14.29
CA GLN A 5 -17.41 -3.78 15.75
C GLN A 5 -17.64 -5.11 16.52
N ILE A 6 -17.66 -6.25 15.83
CA ILE A 6 -17.82 -7.57 16.45
C ILE A 6 -16.44 -8.23 16.56
N ARG A 7 -15.88 -8.30 17.77
CA ARG A 7 -14.55 -8.82 18.05
C ARG A 7 -14.39 -10.29 17.64
N ALA A 8 -15.43 -11.12 17.85
CA ALA A 8 -15.43 -12.52 17.44
C ALA A 8 -15.22 -12.70 15.92
N LEU A 9 -15.79 -11.80 15.08
CA LEU A 9 -15.55 -11.82 13.64
C LEU A 9 -14.11 -11.45 13.28
N GLY A 10 -13.49 -10.55 14.02
CA GLY A 10 -12.07 -10.22 13.85
C GLY A 10 -11.17 -11.41 14.13
N ARG A 11 -11.41 -12.12 15.22
CA ARG A 11 -10.68 -13.35 15.56
C ARG A 11 -10.93 -14.47 14.55
N PHE A 12 -12.19 -14.65 14.13
CA PHE A 12 -12.53 -15.61 13.10
C PHE A 12 -11.80 -15.32 11.77
N ALA A 13 -11.73 -14.04 11.37
CA ALA A 13 -11.00 -13.63 10.18
C ALA A 13 -9.49 -13.94 10.30
N PHE A 14 -8.88 -13.77 11.47
CA PHE A 14 -7.50 -14.17 11.72
C PHE A 14 -7.32 -15.68 11.53
N ASN A 15 -8.17 -16.50 12.16
CA ASN A 15 -8.09 -17.96 12.03
C ASN A 15 -8.28 -18.42 10.58
N LEU A 16 -9.24 -17.85 9.87
CA LEU A 16 -9.53 -18.18 8.46
C LEU A 16 -8.34 -17.86 7.54
N ASN A 17 -7.63 -16.76 7.81
CA ASN A 17 -6.50 -16.30 6.99
C ASN A 17 -5.14 -16.58 7.65
N TYR A 18 -5.08 -17.47 8.63
CA TYR A 18 -3.89 -17.72 9.43
C TYR A 18 -2.64 -18.02 8.59
N ARG A 19 -2.76 -18.98 7.65
CA ARG A 19 -1.64 -19.40 6.79
C ARG A 19 -1.17 -18.24 5.89
N LEU A 20 -2.12 -17.50 5.33
CA LEU A 20 -1.81 -16.34 4.47
C LEU A 20 -1.08 -15.25 5.25
N ILE A 21 -1.53 -14.94 6.47
CA ILE A 21 -0.89 -13.93 7.34
C ILE A 21 0.52 -14.37 7.73
N LYS A 22 0.69 -15.66 8.10
CA LYS A 22 1.99 -16.27 8.45
C LYS A 22 2.97 -16.18 7.28
N ASP A 23 2.51 -16.53 6.07
CA ASP A 23 3.31 -16.49 4.84
C ASP A 23 3.76 -15.05 4.51
N TYR A 24 2.84 -14.09 4.51
CA TYR A 24 3.19 -12.67 4.29
C TYR A 24 4.19 -12.15 5.33
N PHE A 25 4.01 -12.54 6.58
CA PHE A 25 4.94 -12.13 7.64
C PHE A 25 6.32 -12.76 7.42
N THR A 26 6.38 -14.04 7.07
CA THR A 26 7.63 -14.75 6.80
C THR A 26 8.38 -14.14 5.64
N LYS A 27 7.71 -13.90 4.50
CA LYS A 27 8.30 -13.23 3.35
C LYS A 27 8.77 -11.79 3.65
N ALA A 28 8.03 -11.06 4.48
CA ALA A 28 8.46 -9.72 4.90
C ALA A 28 9.70 -9.79 5.81
N LYS A 29 9.78 -10.78 6.71
CA LYS A 29 10.94 -11.03 7.57
C LYS A 29 12.18 -11.38 6.74
N GLU A 30 12.06 -12.28 5.79
CA GLU A 30 13.14 -12.73 4.92
C GLU A 30 13.76 -11.58 4.10
N ARG A 31 12.96 -10.58 3.72
CA ARG A 31 13.46 -9.36 3.05
C ARG A 31 14.31 -8.46 3.95
N ILE A 32 14.26 -8.63 5.25
CA ILE A 32 14.94 -7.76 6.22
C ILE A 32 16.16 -8.46 6.82
N VAL A 33 16.05 -9.76 7.10
CA VAL A 33 17.09 -10.57 7.75
C VAL A 33 18.14 -10.99 6.71
N GLY A 34 19.42 -10.97 7.11
CA GLY A 34 20.53 -11.40 6.27
C GLY A 34 21.22 -10.31 5.47
N HIS A 35 20.73 -9.06 5.55
CA HIS A 35 21.32 -7.90 4.85
C HIS A 35 22.30 -7.09 5.69
N GLU A 36 22.65 -7.55 6.90
CA GLU A 36 23.52 -6.83 7.83
C GLU A 36 24.90 -6.52 7.22
N LYS A 37 25.48 -7.50 6.53
CA LYS A 37 26.76 -7.36 5.84
C LYS A 37 26.66 -6.37 4.68
N PHE A 38 25.60 -6.48 3.87
CA PHE A 38 25.35 -5.56 2.76
C PHE A 38 25.17 -4.12 3.26
N MET A 39 24.41 -3.91 4.33
CA MET A 39 24.20 -2.60 4.93
C MET A 39 25.51 -2.02 5.48
N LEU A 40 26.33 -2.85 6.10
CA LEU A 40 27.64 -2.42 6.60
C LEU A 40 28.60 -2.07 5.45
N ASP A 41 28.73 -2.94 4.45
CA ASP A 41 29.71 -2.76 3.36
C ASP A 41 29.32 -1.64 2.40
N ARG A 42 28.01 -1.53 2.07
CA ARG A 42 27.51 -0.56 1.09
C ARG A 42 27.21 0.81 1.68
N TRP A 43 26.64 0.84 2.89
CA TRP A 43 26.08 2.04 3.50
C TRP A 43 26.79 2.44 4.78
N GLN A 44 27.80 1.67 5.23
CA GLN A 44 28.51 1.88 6.51
C GLN A 44 27.54 1.89 7.71
N VAL A 45 26.38 1.27 7.58
CA VAL A 45 25.36 1.16 8.63
C VAL A 45 25.51 -0.17 9.33
N ARG A 46 25.81 -0.11 10.62
CA ARG A 46 25.85 -1.29 11.49
C ARG A 46 24.44 -1.54 12.05
N LEU A 47 23.88 -2.68 11.72
CA LEU A 47 22.60 -3.11 12.28
C LEU A 47 22.83 -3.86 13.60
N ASP A 48 22.01 -3.57 14.60
CA ASP A 48 21.98 -4.34 15.84
C ASP A 48 21.29 -5.69 15.57
N LYS A 49 21.76 -6.74 16.26
CA LYS A 49 21.08 -8.04 16.23
C LYS A 49 19.73 -7.95 16.91
N GLY A 50 18.72 -8.50 16.27
CA GLY A 50 17.35 -8.59 16.79
C GLY A 50 16.31 -7.96 15.86
N ILE A 51 15.09 -8.50 15.93
CA ILE A 51 13.94 -8.02 15.14
C ILE A 51 12.99 -7.27 16.07
N ASN A 52 12.75 -6.01 15.79
CA ASN A 52 11.73 -5.22 16.45
C ASN A 52 10.41 -5.32 15.66
N ILE A 53 9.35 -5.76 16.33
CA ILE A 53 8.02 -5.93 15.75
C ILE A 53 7.08 -4.93 16.39
N PHE A 54 6.59 -3.96 15.60
CA PHE A 54 5.62 -2.97 16.06
C PHE A 54 4.22 -3.36 15.63
N VAL A 55 3.32 -3.47 16.60
CA VAL A 55 1.90 -3.77 16.38
C VAL A 55 1.09 -2.53 16.74
N VAL A 56 0.44 -1.94 15.75
CA VAL A 56 -0.42 -0.76 15.95
C VAL A 56 -1.86 -1.14 15.65
N CYS A 57 -2.74 -1.04 16.64
CA CYS A 57 -4.15 -1.30 16.42
C CYS A 57 -5.04 -0.53 17.42
N SER A 58 -6.34 -0.45 17.11
CA SER A 58 -7.36 0.04 18.03
C SER A 58 -7.96 -1.11 18.83
N LEU A 59 -8.19 -0.88 20.12
CA LEU A 59 -8.95 -1.80 20.99
C LEU A 59 -10.47 -1.66 20.81
N SER A 60 -10.92 -0.66 20.09
CA SER A 60 -12.35 -0.28 19.96
C SER A 60 -13.09 -1.03 18.85
N GLY A 61 -12.39 -1.40 17.77
CA GLY A 61 -12.95 -2.06 16.61
C GLY A 61 -13.16 -3.56 16.79
N GLY A 62 -13.82 -4.20 15.82
CA GLY A 62 -13.96 -5.65 15.78
C GLY A 62 -12.69 -6.36 15.31
N THR A 63 -12.03 -5.83 14.26
CA THR A 63 -10.88 -6.50 13.62
C THR A 63 -9.64 -6.48 14.50
N GLY A 64 -9.07 -5.31 14.78
CA GLY A 64 -7.82 -5.19 15.54
C GLY A 64 -7.95 -5.75 16.95
N SER A 65 -8.96 -5.33 17.71
CA SER A 65 -9.16 -5.81 19.08
C SER A 65 -9.52 -7.29 19.17
N GLY A 66 -10.09 -7.87 18.10
CA GLY A 66 -10.45 -9.28 18.07
C GLY A 66 -9.27 -10.22 17.84
N MET A 67 -8.24 -9.78 17.08
CA MET A 67 -7.10 -10.62 16.69
C MET A 67 -5.80 -10.30 17.42
N VAL A 68 -5.73 -9.21 18.18
CA VAL A 68 -4.47 -8.68 18.74
C VAL A 68 -3.73 -9.67 19.62
N LEU A 69 -4.43 -10.44 20.45
CA LEU A 69 -3.83 -11.44 21.33
C LEU A 69 -3.32 -12.67 20.57
N ASP A 70 -4.12 -13.17 19.64
CA ASP A 70 -3.69 -14.28 18.79
C ASP A 70 -2.45 -13.88 17.98
N LEU A 71 -2.45 -12.68 17.41
CA LEU A 71 -1.30 -12.14 16.68
C LEU A 71 -0.07 -11.99 17.58
N ALA A 72 -0.22 -11.48 18.80
CA ALA A 72 0.88 -11.26 19.73
C ALA A 72 1.67 -12.54 20.02
N TYR A 73 0.97 -13.64 20.29
CA TYR A 73 1.61 -14.91 20.57
C TYR A 73 2.16 -15.60 19.31
N ASN A 74 1.47 -15.47 18.17
CA ASN A 74 1.92 -16.00 16.89
C ASN A 74 3.19 -15.32 16.39
N LEU A 75 3.30 -14.00 16.48
CA LEU A 75 4.50 -13.25 16.07
C LEU A 75 5.77 -13.73 16.76
N ARG A 76 5.68 -14.16 18.02
CA ARG A 76 6.81 -14.75 18.75
C ARG A 76 7.15 -16.15 18.27
N ASP A 77 6.14 -16.95 17.92
CA ASP A 77 6.34 -18.30 17.41
C ASP A 77 6.92 -18.29 15.99
N TRP A 78 6.53 -17.33 15.16
CA TRP A 78 7.01 -17.19 13.79
C TRP A 78 8.44 -16.64 13.67
N VAL A 79 8.97 -16.06 14.75
CA VAL A 79 10.35 -15.56 14.79
C VAL A 79 11.19 -16.45 15.68
N PRO A 80 12.25 -17.10 15.14
CA PRO A 80 13.15 -17.91 15.94
C PRO A 80 13.74 -17.12 17.13
N PRO A 81 13.91 -17.73 18.30
CA PRO A 81 14.55 -17.09 19.46
C PRO A 81 15.97 -16.57 19.18
N SER A 82 16.65 -17.16 18.17
CA SER A 82 17.97 -16.71 17.70
C SER A 82 17.95 -15.29 17.12
N ASP A 83 16.81 -14.88 16.57
CA ASP A 83 16.62 -13.56 15.97
C ASP A 83 16.22 -12.51 17.01
N LEU A 84 16.20 -12.88 18.31
CA LEU A 84 15.91 -11.98 19.44
C LEU A 84 14.70 -11.07 19.22
N PRO A 85 13.49 -11.63 18.97
CA PRO A 85 12.32 -10.81 18.67
C PRO A 85 11.92 -9.95 19.85
N GLN A 86 11.65 -8.66 19.57
CA GLN A 86 11.05 -7.73 20.52
C GLN A 86 9.73 -7.23 19.96
N THR A 87 8.64 -7.50 20.67
CA THR A 87 7.30 -7.05 20.29
C THR A 87 6.91 -5.79 21.08
N CYS A 88 6.52 -4.73 20.38
CA CYS A 88 6.05 -3.48 20.94
C CYS A 88 4.65 -3.18 20.39
N ALA A 89 3.64 -3.11 21.25
CA ALA A 89 2.28 -2.78 20.85
C ALA A 89 1.95 -1.32 21.19
N PHE A 90 1.30 -0.64 20.24
CA PHE A 90 0.66 0.67 20.42
C PHE A 90 -0.84 0.50 20.25
N LEU A 91 -1.54 0.46 21.37
CA LEU A 91 -2.96 0.14 21.43
C LEU A 91 -3.78 1.41 21.65
N VAL A 92 -4.51 1.83 20.61
CA VAL A 92 -5.30 3.07 20.64
C VAL A 92 -6.58 2.85 21.42
N LEU A 93 -6.78 3.69 22.45
CA LEU A 93 -7.93 3.69 23.34
C LEU A 93 -9.17 4.34 22.68
N PRO A 94 -10.39 4.07 23.20
CA PRO A 94 -11.63 4.50 22.53
C PRO A 94 -11.85 6.00 22.46
N GLY A 95 -11.14 6.82 23.24
CA GLY A 95 -11.26 8.29 23.17
C GLY A 95 -11.04 8.90 21.79
N ALA A 96 -10.22 8.26 20.96
CA ALA A 96 -9.99 8.67 19.56
C ALA A 96 -11.16 8.35 18.61
N PHE A 97 -12.19 7.63 19.06
CA PHE A 97 -13.34 7.15 18.30
C PHE A 97 -14.65 7.73 18.81
N SER A 98 -14.66 8.97 19.23
CA SER A 98 -15.86 9.67 19.74
C SER A 98 -17.00 9.63 18.70
N GLY A 99 -18.23 9.30 19.16
CA GLY A 99 -19.41 9.25 18.29
C GLY A 99 -19.75 7.91 17.66
N LEU A 100 -18.96 6.83 17.87
CA LEU A 100 -19.20 5.50 17.29
C LEU A 100 -20.08 4.58 18.17
N GLY A 101 -20.61 5.07 19.29
CA GLY A 101 -21.52 4.34 20.18
C GLY A 101 -20.85 3.55 21.30
N ASP A 102 -21.66 3.06 22.23
CA ASP A 102 -21.20 2.43 23.48
C ASP A 102 -20.48 1.10 23.28
N ARG A 103 -20.80 0.37 22.21
CA ARG A 103 -20.15 -0.90 21.87
C ARG A 103 -18.63 -0.76 21.63
N VAL A 104 -18.21 0.35 21.03
CA VAL A 104 -16.79 0.64 20.79
C VAL A 104 -16.02 0.72 22.11
N ILE A 105 -16.62 1.34 23.11
CA ILE A 105 -16.04 1.48 24.45
C ILE A 105 -16.06 0.14 25.20
N ALA A 106 -17.17 -0.62 25.09
CA ALA A 106 -17.31 -1.95 25.67
C ALA A 106 -16.29 -2.95 25.07
N ASN A 107 -16.08 -2.91 23.76
CA ASN A 107 -15.04 -3.72 23.08
C ASN A 107 -13.64 -3.42 23.65
N ALA A 108 -13.31 -2.15 23.85
CA ALA A 108 -12.02 -1.78 24.39
C ALA A 108 -11.83 -2.28 25.82
N TYR A 109 -12.86 -2.17 26.67
CA TYR A 109 -12.80 -2.67 28.03
C TYR A 109 -12.62 -4.20 28.07
N ALA A 110 -13.38 -4.94 27.24
CA ALA A 110 -13.23 -6.39 27.13
C ALA A 110 -11.83 -6.81 26.62
N ALA A 111 -11.27 -6.08 25.64
CA ALA A 111 -9.92 -6.32 25.16
C ALA A 111 -8.86 -6.04 26.26
N LEU A 112 -9.03 -4.98 27.02
CA LEU A 112 -8.15 -4.66 28.15
C LEU A 112 -8.26 -5.70 29.27
N MET A 113 -9.46 -6.25 29.56
CA MET A 113 -9.62 -7.35 30.52
C MET A 113 -8.84 -8.60 30.07
N GLU A 114 -8.92 -8.94 28.78
CA GLU A 114 -8.16 -10.06 28.22
C GLU A 114 -6.65 -9.81 28.28
N LEU A 115 -6.17 -8.61 27.90
CA LEU A 115 -4.78 -8.21 28.02
C LEU A 115 -4.29 -8.27 29.49
N ASN A 116 -5.11 -7.77 30.42
CA ASN A 116 -4.82 -7.81 31.86
C ASN A 116 -4.67 -9.26 32.35
N HIS A 117 -5.60 -10.12 31.93
CA HIS A 117 -5.56 -11.54 32.28
C HIS A 117 -4.28 -12.23 31.79
N PHE A 118 -3.93 -12.06 30.50
CA PHE A 118 -2.74 -12.68 29.90
C PHE A 118 -1.43 -11.95 30.23
N SER A 119 -1.49 -10.86 31.00
CA SER A 119 -0.34 -10.18 31.58
C SER A 119 -0.03 -10.64 33.00
N ARG A 120 -0.82 -11.53 33.60
CA ARG A 120 -0.60 -12.08 34.94
C ARG A 120 0.35 -13.28 34.89
N ASN A 121 1.07 -13.51 35.95
CA ASN A 121 2.06 -14.59 36.04
C ASN A 121 1.45 -16.00 36.19
N ASP A 122 0.16 -16.07 36.55
CA ASP A 122 -0.55 -17.31 36.88
C ASP A 122 -1.52 -17.80 35.78
N THR A 123 -1.41 -17.28 34.58
CA THR A 123 -2.31 -17.60 33.47
C THR A 123 -1.58 -18.31 32.31
N ARG A 124 -2.36 -18.88 31.40
CA ARG A 124 -1.84 -19.61 30.23
C ARG A 124 -2.63 -19.22 29.00
N PHE A 125 -1.94 -18.92 27.91
CA PHE A 125 -2.53 -18.77 26.60
C PHE A 125 -2.55 -20.13 25.89
N ASP A 126 -3.63 -20.46 25.21
CA ASP A 126 -3.79 -21.65 24.37
C ASP A 126 -4.61 -21.29 23.13
N GLY A 127 -4.00 -21.39 21.95
CA GLY A 127 -4.61 -21.09 20.65
C GLY A 127 -4.35 -22.19 19.63
N GLN A 128 -5.38 -22.62 18.92
CA GLN A 128 -5.29 -23.59 17.83
C GLN A 128 -5.74 -22.88 16.53
N TYR A 129 -4.90 -22.89 15.50
CA TYR A 129 -5.10 -22.10 14.28
C TYR A 129 -5.29 -22.94 13.01
N SER A 130 -5.00 -24.23 13.07
CA SER A 130 -5.30 -25.21 12.03
C SER A 130 -5.44 -26.60 12.64
N ASP A 131 -5.74 -27.60 11.83
CA ASP A 131 -5.80 -29.00 12.26
C ASP A 131 -4.40 -29.57 12.58
N SER A 132 -3.34 -28.87 12.20
CA SER A 132 -1.96 -29.26 12.49
C SER A 132 -1.59 -28.96 13.94
N ALA A 133 -0.99 -29.91 14.63
CA ALA A 133 -0.44 -29.71 15.96
C ALA A 133 0.67 -28.63 16.00
N ALA A 134 1.35 -28.42 14.88
CA ALA A 134 2.38 -27.37 14.74
C ALA A 134 1.82 -25.94 14.78
N ASP A 135 0.54 -25.75 14.48
CA ASP A 135 -0.14 -24.46 14.53
C ASP A 135 -0.91 -24.26 15.85
N ARG A 136 -0.55 -25.01 16.88
CA ARG A 136 -1.04 -24.82 18.25
C ARG A 136 -0.01 -24.09 19.07
N ILE A 137 -0.42 -22.96 19.64
CA ILE A 137 0.43 -22.15 20.52
C ILE A 137 -0.05 -22.32 21.94
N THR A 138 0.88 -22.69 22.82
CA THR A 138 0.67 -22.73 24.25
C THR A 138 1.77 -21.96 24.94
N ALA A 139 1.42 -20.89 25.64
CA ALA A 139 2.35 -20.02 26.35
C ALA A 139 1.99 -19.87 27.82
N GLN A 140 2.99 -19.99 28.71
CA GLN A 140 2.87 -19.67 30.12
C GLN A 140 3.12 -18.16 30.28
N THR A 141 2.15 -17.41 30.76
CA THR A 141 2.23 -15.95 30.83
C THR A 141 3.27 -15.44 31.83
N ALA A 142 3.70 -16.28 32.79
CA ALA A 142 4.84 -15.99 33.67
C ALA A 142 6.16 -15.74 32.90
N GLN A 143 6.29 -16.31 31.71
CA GLN A 143 7.48 -16.20 30.86
C GLN A 143 7.23 -15.36 29.62
N ASP A 144 6.01 -15.42 29.10
CA ASP A 144 5.62 -14.87 27.80
C ASP A 144 4.34 -14.02 27.91
N THR A 145 4.46 -12.77 28.34
CA THR A 145 3.36 -11.79 28.23
C THR A 145 2.99 -11.56 26.77
N PRO A 146 1.76 -11.08 26.43
CA PRO A 146 1.36 -10.88 25.02
C PRO A 146 2.36 -10.06 24.21
N PHE A 147 2.86 -8.97 24.78
CA PHE A 147 3.89 -8.11 24.17
C PHE A 147 5.03 -7.87 25.15
N ASN A 148 6.24 -7.66 24.62
CA ASN A 148 7.36 -7.24 25.44
C ASN A 148 7.11 -5.85 26.01
N PHE A 149 6.49 -4.94 25.22
CA PHE A 149 6.12 -3.59 25.62
C PHE A 149 4.73 -3.27 25.10
N CYS A 150 3.85 -2.80 25.98
CA CYS A 150 2.47 -2.51 25.66
C CYS A 150 2.14 -1.06 25.99
N TYR A 151 2.13 -0.21 24.95
CA TYR A 151 1.75 1.19 25.07
C TYR A 151 0.24 1.37 24.84
N LEU A 152 -0.39 2.07 25.73
CA LEU A 152 -1.78 2.50 25.63
C LEU A 152 -1.80 3.97 25.23
N VAL A 153 -2.52 4.29 24.18
CA VAL A 153 -2.53 5.62 23.57
C VAL A 153 -3.94 6.17 23.53
N GLY A 154 -4.20 7.19 24.32
CA GLY A 154 -5.43 7.97 24.25
C GLY A 154 -5.34 9.08 23.20
N ASN A 155 -6.42 9.86 23.10
CA ASN A 155 -6.45 11.06 22.26
C ASN A 155 -6.21 12.36 23.02
N SER A 156 -5.99 12.32 24.34
CA SER A 156 -5.81 13.51 25.14
C SER A 156 -4.87 13.30 26.32
N ASN A 157 -4.22 14.39 26.72
CA ASN A 157 -3.57 14.57 28.02
C ASN A 157 -4.14 15.81 28.71
N ASP A 158 -3.48 16.32 29.77
CA ASP A 158 -3.96 17.50 30.48
C ASP A 158 -3.87 18.80 29.70
N LYS A 159 -3.13 18.85 28.61
CA LYS A 159 -2.84 20.05 27.81
C LYS A 159 -3.47 20.05 26.43
N VAL A 160 -3.66 18.89 25.85
CA VAL A 160 -4.09 18.74 24.47
C VAL A 160 -5.12 17.62 24.33
N THR A 161 -6.11 17.85 23.46
CA THR A 161 -7.01 16.80 22.97
C THR A 161 -6.93 16.78 21.45
N PHE A 162 -6.56 15.65 20.86
CA PHE A 162 -6.58 15.47 19.42
C PHE A 162 -8.03 15.27 18.93
N PRO A 163 -8.45 16.05 17.93
CA PRO A 163 -9.81 15.97 17.42
C PRO A 163 -10.06 14.76 16.52
N THR A 164 -9.01 14.17 15.96
CA THR A 164 -9.11 13.09 14.97
C THR A 164 -8.19 11.92 15.30
N LEU A 165 -8.54 10.74 14.75
CA LEU A 165 -7.70 9.55 14.85
C LEU A 165 -6.36 9.74 14.12
N GLU A 166 -6.36 10.43 12.98
CA GLU A 166 -5.16 10.69 12.17
C GLU A 166 -4.08 11.40 12.99
N ALA A 167 -4.47 12.36 13.84
CA ALA A 167 -3.53 13.07 14.72
C ALA A 167 -2.88 12.12 15.76
N VAL A 168 -3.67 11.18 16.30
CA VAL A 168 -3.14 10.14 17.20
C VAL A 168 -2.19 9.21 16.46
N LEU A 169 -2.54 8.78 15.25
CA LEU A 169 -1.72 7.89 14.44
C LEU A 169 -0.42 8.57 14.00
N GLU A 170 -0.46 9.86 13.67
CA GLU A 170 0.74 10.65 13.35
C GLU A 170 1.71 10.69 14.53
N MET A 171 1.22 10.95 15.76
CA MET A 171 2.03 10.90 16.98
C MET A 171 2.64 9.51 17.20
N VAL A 172 1.88 8.44 16.98
CA VAL A 172 2.39 7.06 17.07
C VAL A 172 3.46 6.80 16.00
N ALA A 173 3.23 7.23 14.75
CA ALA A 173 4.19 7.07 13.67
C ALA A 173 5.52 7.79 13.96
N GLN A 174 5.47 9.01 14.46
CA GLN A 174 6.65 9.77 14.88
C GLN A 174 7.39 9.06 16.02
N ASN A 175 6.67 8.52 17.00
CA ASN A 175 7.28 7.79 18.09
C ASN A 175 7.95 6.48 17.63
N VAL A 176 7.32 5.74 16.70
CA VAL A 176 7.91 4.56 16.05
C VAL A 176 9.15 4.95 15.23
N PHE A 177 9.07 6.04 14.46
CA PHE A 177 10.23 6.56 13.71
C PHE A 177 11.44 6.82 14.62
N LEU A 178 11.22 7.42 15.78
CA LEU A 178 12.29 7.65 16.76
C LEU A 178 12.91 6.36 17.32
N ASP A 179 12.19 5.25 17.31
CA ASP A 179 12.73 3.94 17.65
C ASP A 179 13.73 3.38 16.60
N PHE A 180 13.75 3.91 15.39
CA PHE A 180 14.73 3.55 14.35
C PHE A 180 15.96 4.45 14.32
N THR A 181 15.93 5.61 14.97
CA THR A 181 17.06 6.52 15.02
C THR A 181 18.07 6.06 16.10
N SER A 182 19.32 5.87 15.73
CA SER A 182 20.35 5.20 16.54
C SER A 182 20.49 5.77 17.95
N GLY A 183 20.55 7.09 18.13
CA GLY A 183 20.73 7.72 19.44
C GLY A 183 19.50 7.62 20.35
N PHE A 184 18.29 7.62 19.77
CA PHE A 184 17.04 7.55 20.49
C PHE A 184 16.65 6.10 20.84
N SER A 185 16.79 5.21 19.87
CA SER A 185 16.47 3.80 19.97
C SER A 185 17.16 3.12 21.16
N GLN A 186 18.48 3.28 21.28
CA GLN A 186 19.25 2.66 22.36
C GLN A 186 18.79 3.12 23.75
N TYR A 187 18.45 4.41 23.88
CA TYR A 187 18.01 4.95 25.16
C TYR A 187 16.58 4.51 25.51
N LYS A 188 15.66 4.53 24.59
CA LYS A 188 14.31 4.00 24.79
C LYS A 188 14.34 2.51 25.19
N LYS A 189 15.26 1.73 24.60
CA LYS A 189 15.48 0.33 24.96
C LYS A 189 15.91 0.16 26.42
N LEU A 190 16.88 0.95 26.88
CA LEU A 190 17.34 0.93 28.28
C LEU A 190 16.22 1.23 29.27
N VAL A 191 15.33 2.17 28.93
CA VAL A 191 14.21 2.52 29.79
C VAL A 191 13.14 1.45 29.82
N ARG A 192 12.82 0.89 28.65
CA ARG A 192 11.93 -0.27 28.57
C ARG A 192 12.43 -1.42 29.43
N ASP A 193 13.74 -1.68 29.44
CA ASP A 193 14.35 -2.71 30.28
C ASP A 193 14.25 -2.38 31.78
N ASN A 194 14.30 -1.10 32.16
CA ASN A 194 14.05 -0.67 33.53
C ASN A 194 12.59 -0.87 33.96
N VAL A 195 11.64 -0.52 33.12
CA VAL A 195 10.20 -0.78 33.34
C VAL A 195 9.95 -2.29 33.46
N ARG A 196 10.62 -3.11 32.66
CA ARG A 196 10.51 -4.57 32.70
C ARG A 196 10.85 -5.20 34.06
N LYS A 197 11.70 -4.57 34.86
CA LYS A 197 12.00 -5.02 36.24
C LYS A 197 10.79 -4.99 37.16
N HIS A 198 9.81 -4.13 36.87
CA HIS A 198 8.58 -3.99 37.63
C HIS A 198 7.46 -4.96 37.20
N TRP A 199 7.61 -5.65 36.09
CA TRP A 199 6.59 -6.57 35.56
C TRP A 199 6.38 -7.81 36.40
N ALA A 200 7.45 -8.30 37.05
CA ALA A 200 7.43 -9.54 37.78
C ALA A 200 6.58 -9.44 39.04
N SER A 201 6.27 -8.21 39.51
CA SER A 201 5.54 -7.99 40.74
C SER A 201 4.21 -7.28 40.44
N PRO A 202 3.07 -7.87 40.78
CA PRO A 202 1.81 -7.14 40.78
C PRO A 202 1.83 -5.99 41.76
N ASP A 203 0.90 -5.03 41.61
CA ASP A 203 0.69 -4.00 42.61
C ASP A 203 0.12 -4.58 43.92
N ALA A 204 -0.07 -3.75 44.95
CA ALA A 204 -0.59 -4.18 46.27
C ALA A 204 -2.00 -4.79 46.19
N LEU A 205 -2.74 -4.60 45.10
CA LEU A 205 -4.07 -5.17 44.85
C LEU A 205 -4.02 -6.39 43.93
N GLY A 206 -2.84 -6.82 43.50
CA GLY A 206 -2.67 -8.01 42.65
C GLY A 206 -2.80 -7.77 41.14
N TYR A 207 -2.79 -6.49 40.69
CA TYR A 207 -2.87 -6.17 39.25
C TYR A 207 -1.49 -6.10 38.61
N PRO A 208 -1.33 -6.61 37.33
CA PRO A 208 -0.08 -6.52 36.61
C PRO A 208 0.29 -5.08 36.28
N GLN A 209 1.59 -4.77 36.34
CA GLN A 209 2.15 -3.43 36.12
C GLN A 209 3.00 -3.33 34.82
N ASN A 210 2.58 -3.92 33.77
CA ASN A 210 3.35 -4.02 32.51
C ASN A 210 2.82 -3.13 31.36
N PHE A 211 2.03 -2.12 31.71
CA PHE A 211 1.52 -1.15 30.75
C PHE A 211 2.31 0.14 30.76
N MET A 212 2.36 0.77 29.59
CA MET A 212 3.08 2.00 29.34
C MET A 212 2.18 3.00 28.61
N GLY A 213 2.52 4.27 28.73
CA GLY A 213 1.94 5.36 27.96
C GLY A 213 3.01 6.34 27.54
N PHE A 214 2.80 7.03 26.43
CA PHE A 214 3.71 8.06 25.98
C PHE A 214 2.95 9.26 25.43
N GLY A 215 3.64 10.39 25.37
CA GLY A 215 3.26 11.56 24.62
C GLY A 215 4.45 12.09 23.86
N LEU A 216 4.19 12.71 22.73
CA LEU A 216 5.18 13.29 21.85
C LEU A 216 4.68 14.65 21.37
N SER A 217 5.56 15.63 21.42
CA SER A 217 5.37 16.92 20.76
C SER A 217 6.62 17.33 20.01
N SER A 218 6.50 18.25 19.09
CA SER A 218 7.64 18.68 18.29
C SER A 218 7.59 20.18 17.95
N ILE A 219 8.77 20.74 17.78
CA ILE A 219 8.97 21.96 17.00
C ILE A 219 9.50 21.50 15.65
N GLN A 220 8.77 21.80 14.57
CA GLN A 220 9.16 21.28 13.26
C GLN A 220 9.05 22.32 12.17
N PHE A 221 9.97 22.23 11.23
CA PHE A 221 9.90 22.86 9.93
C PHE A 221 9.47 21.80 8.90
N PRO A 222 8.36 21.97 8.20
CA PRO A 222 7.80 20.94 7.34
C PRO A 222 8.52 20.88 5.99
N VAL A 223 9.81 20.53 5.99
CA VAL A 223 10.68 20.54 4.81
C VAL A 223 10.12 19.70 3.67
N GLU A 224 9.64 18.50 3.95
CA GLU A 224 9.06 17.62 2.92
C GLU A 224 7.84 18.27 2.25
N ARG A 225 7.02 19.02 3.01
CA ARG A 225 5.91 19.79 2.44
C ARG A 225 6.39 20.88 1.51
N VAL A 226 7.39 21.67 1.93
CA VAL A 226 7.97 22.73 1.11
C VAL A 226 8.59 22.16 -0.16
N LEU A 227 9.36 21.07 -0.04
CA LEU A 227 9.96 20.39 -1.18
C LEU A 227 8.91 19.81 -2.13
N ASN A 228 7.83 19.21 -1.59
CA ASN A 228 6.74 18.69 -2.41
C ASN A 228 5.99 19.81 -3.15
N ALA A 229 5.75 20.96 -2.51
CA ALA A 229 5.14 22.11 -3.18
C ALA A 229 6.06 22.64 -4.30
N CYS A 230 7.35 22.79 -4.02
CA CYS A 230 8.35 23.18 -5.02
C CYS A 230 8.44 22.19 -6.19
N ALA A 231 8.44 20.89 -5.89
CA ALA A 231 8.46 19.85 -6.90
C ALA A 231 7.20 19.84 -7.76
N ALA A 232 6.02 20.00 -7.15
CA ALA A 232 4.76 20.11 -7.87
C ALA A 232 4.76 21.36 -8.79
N ARG A 233 5.25 22.49 -8.31
CA ARG A 233 5.42 23.73 -9.10
C ARG A 233 6.34 23.51 -10.29
N LEU A 234 7.51 22.91 -10.10
CA LEU A 234 8.45 22.62 -11.19
C LEU A 234 7.85 21.63 -12.20
N ALA A 235 7.12 20.61 -11.72
CA ALA A 235 6.42 19.67 -12.59
C ALA A 235 5.31 20.34 -13.41
N VAL A 236 4.56 21.30 -12.83
CA VAL A 236 3.61 22.15 -13.58
C VAL A 236 4.33 22.93 -14.67
N ARG A 237 5.49 23.54 -14.33
CA ARG A 237 6.30 24.28 -15.32
C ARG A 237 6.79 23.39 -16.44
N LEU A 238 7.17 22.14 -16.15
CA LEU A 238 7.58 21.18 -17.17
C LEU A 238 6.42 20.83 -18.12
N VAL A 239 5.22 20.60 -17.59
CA VAL A 239 4.04 20.34 -18.41
C VAL A 239 3.64 21.58 -19.22
N ASP A 240 3.75 22.77 -18.63
CA ASP A 240 3.57 24.04 -19.34
C ASP A 240 4.60 24.19 -20.47
N TRP A 241 5.85 23.82 -20.24
CA TRP A 241 6.91 23.83 -21.23
C TRP A 241 6.63 22.86 -22.39
N TRP A 242 6.03 21.68 -22.15
CA TRP A 242 5.56 20.77 -23.19
C TRP A 242 4.37 21.31 -24.00
N SER A 243 3.49 22.08 -23.34
CA SER A 243 2.28 22.65 -23.97
C SER A 243 2.59 23.85 -24.85
N ASN A 244 3.63 24.59 -24.58
CA ASN A 244 4.19 25.76 -25.24
C ASN A 244 3.19 26.93 -25.50
N PRO A 245 3.58 28.21 -25.34
CA PRO A 245 2.70 29.33 -25.65
C PRO A 245 2.41 29.42 -27.15
N THR A 246 1.17 29.68 -27.50
CA THR A 246 0.72 29.83 -28.90
C THR A 246 1.16 31.18 -29.46
N PRO A 247 1.94 31.24 -30.55
CA PRO A 247 2.18 32.49 -31.29
C PRO A 247 0.87 33.12 -31.78
N ALA A 248 0.91 34.38 -32.16
CA ALA A 248 -0.27 35.07 -32.71
C ALA A 248 -0.81 34.32 -33.95
N PRO A 249 -2.12 34.08 -34.09
CA PRO A 249 -2.69 33.25 -35.15
C PRO A 249 -2.33 33.67 -36.58
N SER A 250 -2.25 34.96 -36.82
CA SER A 250 -1.91 35.51 -38.17
C SER A 250 -0.47 35.21 -38.59
N ALA A 251 0.48 35.35 -37.66
CA ALA A 251 1.89 35.06 -37.92
C ALA A 251 2.12 33.57 -38.14
N MET A 252 1.35 32.72 -37.47
CA MET A 252 1.47 31.25 -37.59
C MET A 252 0.96 30.75 -38.94
N SER A 253 -0.17 31.24 -39.42
CA SER A 253 -0.71 30.88 -40.74
C SER A 253 0.25 31.24 -41.87
N ASP A 254 0.82 32.44 -41.83
CA ASP A 254 1.77 32.92 -42.84
C ASP A 254 3.06 32.03 -42.82
N LEU A 255 3.59 31.76 -41.65
CA LEU A 255 4.76 30.90 -41.49
C LEU A 255 4.53 29.48 -42.04
N ILE A 256 3.35 28.93 -41.82
CA ILE A 256 2.98 27.59 -42.34
C ILE A 256 2.99 27.63 -43.89
N ARG A 257 2.34 28.63 -44.48
CA ARG A 257 2.22 28.72 -45.94
C ARG A 257 3.53 29.09 -46.63
N THR A 258 4.37 29.93 -46.06
CA THR A 258 5.61 30.43 -46.68
C THR A 258 6.83 29.54 -46.44
N GLU A 259 6.91 28.82 -45.34
CA GLU A 259 8.10 28.03 -44.98
C GLU A 259 7.84 26.53 -44.91
N ILE A 260 6.74 26.10 -44.29
CA ILE A 260 6.54 24.70 -43.99
C ILE A 260 5.98 23.91 -45.14
N LEU A 261 4.94 24.46 -45.82
CA LEU A 261 4.35 23.75 -46.97
C LEU A 261 5.31 23.59 -48.14
N PRO A 262 6.16 24.58 -48.52
CA PRO A 262 7.20 24.38 -49.49
C PRO A 262 8.16 23.25 -49.12
N GLY A 263 8.59 23.17 -47.87
CA GLY A 263 9.49 22.12 -47.37
C GLY A 263 8.91 20.69 -47.45
N LEU A 264 7.59 20.57 -47.48
CA LEU A 264 6.87 19.30 -47.66
C LEU A 264 6.51 19.01 -49.13
N ASN A 265 6.93 19.83 -50.05
CA ASN A 265 6.52 19.80 -51.47
C ASN A 265 5.00 19.90 -51.66
N LEU A 266 4.36 20.77 -50.89
CA LEU A 266 2.92 21.05 -50.89
C LEU A 266 2.64 22.53 -51.14
N ALA A 267 3.63 23.29 -51.62
CA ALA A 267 3.45 24.69 -51.96
C ALA A 267 2.56 24.84 -53.20
N GLU A 268 1.77 25.93 -53.24
CA GLU A 268 0.76 26.19 -54.28
C GLU A 268 1.33 26.26 -55.71
N SER A 269 2.62 26.59 -55.88
CA SER A 269 3.24 26.75 -57.22
C SER A 269 3.77 25.45 -57.83
N ASP A 270 3.99 24.38 -57.06
CA ASP A 270 4.73 23.20 -57.50
C ASP A 270 3.94 21.87 -57.37
N TYR A 271 2.75 21.89 -56.77
CA TYR A 271 2.04 20.65 -56.47
C TYR A 271 1.59 19.86 -57.67
N ASP A 272 1.16 20.56 -58.77
CA ASP A 272 0.72 19.89 -60.03
C ASP A 272 1.81 19.05 -60.63
N HIS A 273 3.06 19.51 -60.58
CA HIS A 273 4.17 18.80 -61.19
C HIS A 273 4.73 17.68 -60.34
N GLN A 274 4.75 17.85 -59.04
CA GLN A 274 5.40 16.84 -58.17
C GLN A 274 4.49 15.67 -57.79
N MET A 275 3.24 15.90 -57.43
CA MET A 275 2.35 14.80 -57.04
C MET A 275 1.86 14.01 -58.24
N LEU A 276 1.35 14.68 -59.25
CA LEU A 276 0.78 14.07 -60.46
C LEU A 276 1.87 13.38 -61.30
N ASP A 277 3.04 14.02 -61.42
CA ASP A 277 4.19 13.42 -62.10
C ASP A 277 4.67 12.18 -61.35
N SER A 278 4.76 12.20 -60.03
CA SER A 278 5.14 11.01 -59.27
C SER A 278 4.16 9.84 -59.45
N ILE A 279 2.87 10.10 -59.53
CA ILE A 279 1.84 9.09 -59.77
C ILE A 279 1.99 8.55 -61.23
N SER A 280 2.23 9.44 -62.19
CA SER A 280 2.29 9.09 -63.63
C SER A 280 3.65 8.62 -64.12
N LEU A 281 4.61 8.35 -63.21
CA LEU A 281 5.96 7.90 -63.58
C LEU A 281 5.95 6.46 -64.07
N GLY A 282 6.49 6.28 -65.34
CA GLY A 282 6.71 4.96 -65.88
C GLY A 282 7.98 4.28 -65.36
N ASP A 283 8.25 3.06 -65.80
CA ASP A 283 9.43 2.30 -65.35
C ASP A 283 10.77 2.94 -65.75
N ASN A 284 10.77 3.74 -66.82
CA ASN A 284 11.92 4.51 -67.28
C ASN A 284 12.15 5.83 -66.53
N LYS A 285 11.43 6.03 -65.39
CA LYS A 285 11.44 7.29 -64.64
C LYS A 285 11.04 8.53 -65.45
N LYS A 286 10.22 8.35 -66.49
CA LYS A 286 9.59 9.40 -67.24
C LYS A 286 8.09 9.40 -67.03
N PRO A 287 7.44 10.58 -66.95
CA PRO A 287 5.99 10.63 -66.93
C PRO A 287 5.36 10.01 -68.17
N TYR A 288 4.29 9.26 -68.04
CA TYR A 288 3.58 8.63 -69.19
C TYR A 288 3.11 9.65 -70.20
N ALA A 289 2.82 10.89 -69.84
CA ALA A 289 2.53 11.95 -70.84
C ALA A 289 3.69 12.16 -71.82
N LYS A 290 4.95 12.08 -71.40
CA LYS A 290 6.13 12.12 -72.29
C LYS A 290 6.30 10.81 -73.10
N GLU A 291 5.99 9.66 -72.55
CA GLU A 291 6.00 8.39 -73.26
C GLU A 291 4.95 8.39 -74.35
N VAL A 292 3.77 8.99 -74.14
CA VAL A 292 2.77 9.21 -75.18
C VAL A 292 3.34 10.07 -76.39
N ALA A 293 4.00 11.21 -76.03
CA ALA A 293 4.65 12.05 -77.05
C ALA A 293 5.76 11.32 -77.81
N ASP A 294 6.60 10.53 -77.06
CA ASP A 294 7.65 9.70 -77.68
C ASP A 294 7.04 8.62 -78.65
N TRP A 295 5.92 8.00 -78.23
CA TRP A 295 5.19 7.07 -79.06
C TRP A 295 4.68 7.73 -80.38
N VAL A 296 4.03 8.89 -80.23
CA VAL A 296 3.56 9.64 -81.38
C VAL A 296 4.73 10.01 -82.31
N ALA A 297 5.84 10.48 -81.76
CA ALA A 297 7.07 10.72 -82.50
C ALA A 297 7.57 9.44 -83.22
N SER A 298 7.47 8.29 -82.59
CA SER A 298 7.86 7.00 -83.18
C SER A 298 6.97 6.61 -84.34
N ILE A 299 5.68 6.94 -84.31
CA ILE A 299 4.78 6.72 -85.45
C ILE A 299 5.25 7.56 -86.68
N ARG A 300 5.58 8.81 -86.46
CA ARG A 300 6.12 9.71 -87.48
C ARG A 300 7.39 9.13 -88.09
N LYS A 301 8.30 8.64 -87.31
CA LYS A 301 9.54 8.02 -87.71
C LYS A 301 9.28 6.72 -88.49
N ARG A 302 8.47 5.78 -87.94
CA ARG A 302 8.12 4.52 -88.56
C ARG A 302 7.41 4.68 -89.93
N ARG A 303 6.51 5.67 -90.02
CA ARG A 303 5.91 6.02 -91.33
C ARG A 303 6.95 6.35 -92.39
N ASN A 304 7.97 7.13 -92.01
CA ASN A 304 9.04 7.55 -92.89
C ASN A 304 9.98 6.38 -93.27
N ASP A 305 10.41 5.61 -92.25
CA ASP A 305 11.32 4.49 -92.39
C ASP A 305 10.72 3.37 -93.20
N LEU A 306 9.42 3.13 -93.19
CA LEU A 306 8.70 2.11 -93.91
C LEU A 306 8.12 2.61 -95.20
N ASN A 307 8.30 3.89 -95.53
CA ASN A 307 7.75 4.53 -96.72
C ASN A 307 6.28 4.19 -97.03
N ILE A 308 5.44 4.36 -96.05
CA ILE A 308 4.02 3.96 -96.06
C ILE A 308 3.29 4.75 -97.19
N PRO A 309 2.66 4.09 -98.09
CA PRO A 309 1.87 4.74 -99.18
C PRO A 309 0.69 5.46 -98.55
N PHE A 310 0.27 6.57 -99.15
CA PHE A 310 -0.84 7.42 -98.75
C PHE A 310 -2.13 6.61 -98.55
N GLU A 311 -2.45 5.72 -99.42
CA GLU A 311 -3.62 4.84 -99.45
C GLU A 311 -3.65 3.88 -98.14
N ASN A 312 -2.52 3.61 -97.55
CA ASN A 312 -2.37 2.73 -96.45
C ASN A 312 -2.22 3.51 -95.10
N LEU A 313 -2.17 4.83 -95.13
CA LEU A 313 -1.92 5.65 -93.92
C LEU A 313 -2.98 5.44 -92.83
N GLN A 314 -4.26 5.48 -93.25
CA GLN A 314 -5.34 5.28 -92.31
C GLN A 314 -5.20 3.90 -91.57
N ARG A 315 -4.96 2.84 -92.32
CA ARG A 315 -4.80 1.52 -91.81
C ARG A 315 -3.53 1.40 -90.91
N PHE A 316 -2.45 2.03 -91.33
CA PHE A 316 -1.21 2.07 -90.56
C PHE A 316 -1.43 2.74 -89.28
N ILE A 317 -2.04 3.91 -89.20
CA ILE A 317 -2.34 4.66 -88.03
C ILE A 317 -3.29 3.89 -87.14
N SER A 318 -4.35 3.29 -87.65
CA SER A 318 -5.30 2.48 -86.89
C SER A 318 -4.62 1.28 -86.22
N ASN A 319 -3.74 0.60 -86.97
CA ASN A 319 -2.95 -0.53 -86.39
C ASN A 319 -1.99 -0.11 -85.30
N GLU A 320 -1.34 1.05 -85.41
CA GLU A 320 -0.50 1.61 -84.32
C GLU A 320 -1.33 2.02 -83.16
N GLN A 321 -2.51 2.58 -83.33
CA GLN A 321 -3.45 2.89 -82.27
C GLN A 321 -3.96 1.61 -81.57
N GLU A 322 -4.37 0.60 -82.34
CA GLU A 322 -4.83 -0.69 -81.77
C GLU A 322 -3.78 -1.36 -80.92
N LYS A 323 -2.51 -1.27 -81.27
CA LYS A 323 -1.39 -1.79 -80.39
C LYS A 323 -1.17 -0.99 -79.11
N TYR A 324 -1.42 0.33 -79.18
CA TYR A 324 -1.16 1.23 -78.05
C TYR A 324 -2.36 1.41 -77.11
N ALA A 325 -3.57 1.32 -77.67
CA ALA A 325 -4.81 1.51 -76.87
C ALA A 325 -4.94 0.56 -75.71
N PRO A 326 -4.48 -0.71 -75.71
CA PRO A 326 -4.56 -1.62 -74.57
C PRO A 326 -3.82 -1.13 -73.32
N HIS A 327 -2.77 -0.28 -73.49
CA HIS A 327 -2.05 0.28 -72.29
C HIS A 327 -2.91 1.21 -71.42
N PHE A 328 -4.09 1.66 -71.89
CA PHE A 328 -4.96 2.61 -71.24
C PHE A 328 -6.33 2.03 -70.85
N ASN A 329 -6.39 0.73 -70.63
CA ASN A 329 -7.63 0.11 -70.16
C ASN A 329 -7.77 0.10 -68.68
N ASP A 330 -8.89 0.62 -68.18
CA ASP A 330 -9.26 0.67 -66.74
C ASP A 330 -10.66 0.09 -66.49
N THR A 331 -11.06 -0.88 -67.31
CA THR A 331 -12.36 -1.52 -67.16
C THR A 331 -12.42 -2.33 -65.85
N GLY A 332 -13.37 -1.97 -64.97
CA GLY A 332 -13.63 -2.62 -63.70
C GLY A 332 -13.07 -1.83 -62.48
N THR A 333 -13.58 -2.18 -61.33
CA THR A 333 -13.24 -1.53 -60.05
C THR A 333 -11.97 -2.06 -59.42
N ASP A 334 -11.47 -3.25 -59.86
CA ASP A 334 -10.26 -3.87 -59.34
C ASP A 334 -9.02 -3.37 -60.10
N PRO A 335 -8.12 -2.61 -59.46
CA PRO A 335 -6.92 -2.08 -60.11
C PRO A 335 -6.00 -3.16 -60.72
N ARG A 336 -6.01 -4.39 -60.22
CA ARG A 336 -5.20 -5.51 -60.73
C ARG A 336 -5.63 -5.97 -62.11
N ARG A 337 -6.79 -5.51 -62.61
CA ARG A 337 -7.31 -5.81 -63.92
C ARG A 337 -7.11 -4.65 -64.91
N TRP A 338 -6.47 -3.56 -64.44
CA TRP A 338 -6.17 -2.43 -65.34
C TRP A 338 -5.01 -2.77 -66.26
N SER A 339 -4.80 -1.92 -67.25
CA SER A 339 -3.63 -2.03 -68.12
C SER A 339 -2.33 -1.74 -67.38
N ASP A 340 -1.21 -2.13 -67.96
CA ASP A 340 0.14 -1.95 -67.43
C ASP A 340 0.42 -0.50 -66.98
N TYR A 341 0.05 0.51 -67.81
CA TYR A 341 0.28 1.90 -67.45
C TYR A 341 -0.54 2.33 -66.23
N PHE A 342 -1.83 1.99 -66.28
CA PHE A 342 -2.72 2.36 -65.14
C PHE A 342 -2.47 1.51 -63.88
N GLN A 343 -2.06 0.27 -64.08
CA GLN A 343 -1.59 -0.58 -63.00
C GLN A 343 -0.33 0.03 -62.34
N LYS A 344 0.67 0.41 -63.13
CA LYS A 344 1.88 1.07 -62.63
C LYS A 344 1.58 2.38 -61.89
N MET A 345 0.68 3.20 -62.42
CA MET A 345 0.24 4.42 -61.74
C MET A 345 -0.42 4.12 -60.39
N TRP A 346 -1.17 3.03 -60.31
CA TRP A 346 -1.74 2.53 -59.08
C TRP A 346 -0.68 2.04 -58.08
N ASP A 347 0.31 1.31 -58.56
CA ASP A 347 1.43 0.82 -57.73
C ASP A 347 2.28 1.98 -57.20
N ASN A 348 2.49 3.02 -58.04
CA ASN A 348 3.12 4.27 -57.60
C ASN A 348 2.31 4.94 -56.48
N LEU A 349 0.98 5.05 -56.62
CA LEU A 349 0.11 5.58 -55.60
C LEU A 349 0.23 4.78 -54.30
N ASN A 350 0.18 3.45 -54.36
CA ASN A 350 0.30 2.57 -53.19
C ASN A 350 1.66 2.71 -52.48
N SER A 351 2.71 3.08 -53.19
CA SER A 351 4.01 3.38 -52.62
C SER A 351 4.08 4.80 -52.06
N LEU A 352 3.44 5.75 -52.70
CA LEU A 352 3.41 7.16 -52.27
C LEU A 352 2.58 7.38 -51.01
N ILE A 353 1.45 6.70 -50.84
CA ILE A 353 0.56 6.85 -49.68
C ILE A 353 1.32 6.62 -48.37
N PRO A 354 1.92 5.44 -48.09
CA PRO A 354 2.64 5.19 -46.85
C PRO A 354 3.85 6.12 -46.70
N GLU A 355 4.59 6.42 -47.78
CA GLU A 355 5.72 7.35 -47.73
C GLU A 355 5.29 8.73 -47.24
N LYS A 356 4.24 9.32 -47.83
CA LYS A 356 3.79 10.65 -47.49
C LYS A 356 3.12 10.68 -46.12
N ARG A 357 2.33 9.65 -45.73
CA ARG A 357 1.79 9.50 -44.38
C ARG A 357 2.90 9.45 -43.36
N GLN A 358 3.93 8.65 -43.59
CA GLN A 358 5.07 8.53 -42.67
C GLN A 358 5.85 9.85 -42.55
N ALA A 359 6.11 10.52 -43.68
CA ALA A 359 6.78 11.81 -43.69
C ALA A 359 5.99 12.89 -42.94
N LEU A 360 4.67 12.92 -43.12
CA LEU A 360 3.78 13.83 -42.39
C LEU A 360 3.79 13.53 -40.91
N ARG A 361 3.66 12.25 -40.53
CA ARG A 361 3.70 11.82 -39.13
C ARG A 361 5.05 12.18 -38.48
N ALA A 362 6.16 11.89 -39.13
CA ALA A 362 7.50 12.27 -38.62
C ALA A 362 7.58 13.79 -38.42
N LYS A 363 7.08 14.57 -39.36
CA LYS A 363 7.06 16.03 -39.28
C LYS A 363 6.22 16.54 -38.09
N VAL A 364 5.08 15.91 -37.85
CA VAL A 364 4.22 16.22 -36.69
C VAL A 364 4.93 15.93 -35.38
N TYR A 365 5.60 14.79 -35.26
CA TYR A 365 6.40 14.45 -34.07
C TYR A 365 7.49 15.51 -33.82
N ASP A 366 8.24 15.88 -34.89
CA ASP A 366 9.29 16.89 -34.78
C ASP A 366 8.74 18.27 -34.41
N MET A 367 7.55 18.61 -34.90
CA MET A 367 6.90 19.91 -34.60
C MET A 367 6.33 19.94 -33.18
N VAL A 368 5.76 18.87 -32.68
CA VAL A 368 5.26 18.78 -31.30
C VAL A 368 6.41 18.91 -30.31
N GLU A 369 7.56 18.34 -30.63
CA GLU A 369 8.75 18.37 -29.78
C GLU A 369 9.58 19.64 -29.93
N ASP A 370 9.35 20.42 -30.97
CA ASP A 370 10.05 21.68 -31.22
C ASP A 370 9.58 22.73 -30.21
N ARG A 371 10.56 23.34 -29.53
CA ARG A 371 10.32 24.32 -28.48
C ARG A 371 9.52 25.56 -28.94
N PHE A 372 9.71 26.00 -30.18
CA PHE A 372 9.09 27.20 -30.72
C PHE A 372 7.76 26.93 -31.41
N ARG A 373 7.48 25.68 -31.72
CA ARG A 373 6.28 25.23 -32.42
C ARG A 373 5.29 24.57 -31.46
N GLY A 374 5.59 23.39 -30.97
CA GLY A 374 4.78 22.67 -29.98
C GLY A 374 3.42 22.19 -30.49
N PRO A 375 2.59 21.61 -29.62
CA PRO A 375 1.34 20.94 -30.00
C PRO A 375 0.29 21.90 -30.57
N LYS A 376 0.17 23.11 -30.07
CA LYS A 376 -0.82 24.09 -30.55
C LYS A 376 -0.49 24.58 -31.96
N PHE A 377 0.78 24.87 -32.24
CA PHE A 377 1.25 25.19 -33.57
C PHE A 377 1.02 24.03 -34.54
N THR A 378 1.33 22.81 -34.10
CA THR A 378 1.15 21.59 -34.90
C THR A 378 -0.31 21.37 -35.27
N ARG A 379 -1.23 21.61 -34.35
CA ARG A 379 -2.68 21.56 -34.61
C ARG A 379 -3.08 22.55 -35.71
N GLN A 380 -2.68 23.80 -35.60
CA GLN A 380 -3.00 24.83 -36.60
C GLN A 380 -2.35 24.53 -37.98
N PHE A 381 -1.13 23.98 -37.97
CA PHE A 381 -0.49 23.46 -39.17
C PHE A 381 -1.36 22.42 -39.89
N LEU A 382 -1.85 21.41 -39.14
CA LEU A 382 -2.69 20.37 -39.70
C LEU A 382 -4.03 20.90 -40.20
N GLU A 383 -4.65 21.86 -39.52
CA GLU A 383 -5.87 22.51 -39.95
C GLU A 383 -5.65 23.28 -41.25
N VAL A 384 -4.59 24.09 -41.36
CA VAL A 384 -4.22 24.79 -42.61
C VAL A 384 -3.88 23.79 -43.74
N LEU A 385 -3.20 22.70 -43.40
CA LEU A 385 -2.89 21.68 -44.42
C LEU A 385 -4.16 21.00 -44.93
N LEU A 386 -5.17 20.76 -44.06
CA LEU A 386 -6.49 20.27 -44.50
C LEU A 386 -7.16 21.20 -45.50
N GLU A 387 -7.10 22.50 -45.26
CA GLU A 387 -7.64 23.52 -46.21
C GLU A 387 -6.91 23.47 -47.54
N VAL A 388 -5.58 23.41 -47.52
CA VAL A 388 -4.75 23.32 -48.73
C VAL A 388 -5.05 22.05 -49.52
N LEU A 389 -5.13 20.93 -48.84
CA LEU A 389 -5.44 19.64 -49.47
C LEU A 389 -6.88 19.59 -50.04
N ALA A 390 -7.82 20.23 -49.35
CA ALA A 390 -9.19 20.36 -49.86
C ALA A 390 -9.24 21.22 -51.17
N ASP A 391 -8.44 22.27 -51.24
CA ASP A 391 -8.30 23.08 -52.45
C ASP A 391 -7.64 22.25 -53.59
N PHE A 392 -6.55 21.55 -53.32
CA PHE A 392 -5.91 20.69 -54.32
C PHE A 392 -6.86 19.60 -54.83
N ARG A 393 -7.60 18.95 -53.96
CA ARG A 393 -8.63 17.98 -54.34
C ARG A 393 -9.67 18.58 -55.28
N SER A 394 -10.14 19.76 -54.95
CA SER A 394 -11.12 20.48 -55.78
C SER A 394 -10.56 20.84 -57.17
N ARG A 395 -9.31 21.31 -57.20
CA ARG A 395 -8.63 21.65 -58.48
C ARG A 395 -8.43 20.39 -59.34
N PHE A 396 -7.94 19.27 -58.75
CA PHE A 396 -7.77 18.02 -59.49
C PHE A 396 -9.08 17.52 -60.08
N ASP A 397 -10.17 17.56 -59.32
CA ASP A 397 -11.46 17.13 -59.81
C ASP A 397 -12.04 18.08 -60.90
N GLN A 398 -11.87 19.37 -60.71
CA GLN A 398 -12.28 20.37 -61.75
C GLN A 398 -11.48 20.24 -62.98
N ASP A 399 -10.15 20.14 -62.93
CA ASP A 399 -9.30 19.94 -64.10
C ASP A 399 -9.65 18.67 -64.85
N ARG A 400 -9.86 17.59 -64.12
CA ARG A 400 -10.31 16.31 -64.71
C ARG A 400 -11.60 16.47 -65.49
N GLN A 401 -12.61 17.11 -64.84
CA GLN A 401 -13.97 17.22 -65.41
C GLN A 401 -14.10 18.27 -66.50
N LYS A 402 -13.48 19.44 -66.29
CA LYS A 402 -13.68 20.61 -67.18
C LYS A 402 -12.62 20.72 -68.27
N THR A 403 -11.41 20.17 -68.03
CA THR A 403 -10.31 20.33 -69.00
C THR A 403 -10.02 19.02 -69.73
N TRP A 404 -9.65 17.95 -68.97
CA TRP A 404 -9.06 16.77 -69.58
C TRP A 404 -10.08 15.78 -70.16
N LEU A 405 -11.19 15.52 -69.53
CA LEU A 405 -12.27 14.69 -70.06
C LEU A 405 -12.92 15.31 -71.32
N PRO A 406 -13.24 16.60 -71.34
CA PRO A 406 -13.73 17.24 -72.60
C PRO A 406 -12.68 17.19 -73.70
N ARG A 407 -11.39 17.45 -73.39
CA ARG A 407 -10.29 17.41 -74.35
C ARG A 407 -10.12 16.01 -74.96
N GLU A 408 -10.17 14.96 -74.16
CA GLU A 408 -10.13 13.56 -74.63
C GLU A 408 -11.30 13.31 -75.58
N ARG A 409 -12.54 13.64 -75.16
CA ARG A 409 -13.72 13.39 -76.00
C ARG A 409 -13.66 14.18 -77.31
N SER A 410 -13.25 15.46 -77.28
CA SER A 410 -13.07 16.26 -78.46
C SER A 410 -12.03 15.72 -79.43
N ALA A 411 -10.89 15.29 -78.90
CA ALA A 411 -9.82 14.69 -79.65
C ALA A 411 -10.22 13.32 -80.23
N GLN A 412 -11.01 12.50 -79.52
CA GLN A 412 -11.58 11.25 -80.04
C GLN A 412 -12.52 11.45 -81.18
N ASN A 413 -13.42 12.45 -81.07
CA ASN A 413 -14.33 12.83 -82.15
C ASN A 413 -13.57 13.38 -83.38
N ALA A 414 -12.56 14.24 -83.09
CA ALA A 414 -11.69 14.77 -84.17
C ALA A 414 -10.93 13.66 -84.92
N LEU A 415 -10.34 12.71 -84.15
CA LEU A 415 -9.62 11.59 -84.70
C LEU A 415 -10.48 10.76 -85.70
N GLN A 416 -11.73 10.43 -85.26
CA GLN A 416 -12.67 9.70 -86.11
C GLN A 416 -12.96 10.45 -87.44
N THR A 417 -13.07 11.79 -87.36
CA THR A 417 -13.29 12.62 -88.52
C THR A 417 -12.03 12.65 -89.39
N LEU A 418 -10.87 12.90 -88.82
CA LEU A 418 -9.60 13.02 -89.46
C LEU A 418 -9.17 11.70 -90.17
N LEU A 419 -9.45 10.55 -89.56
CA LEU A 419 -9.17 9.24 -90.16
C LEU A 419 -10.00 9.01 -91.36
N LYS A 420 -11.25 9.47 -91.44
CA LYS A 420 -12.09 9.46 -92.58
C LYS A 420 -11.60 10.44 -93.71
N GLN A 421 -11.15 11.64 -93.26
CA GLN A 421 -10.64 12.69 -94.22
C GLN A 421 -9.32 12.23 -94.79
N ILE A 422 -8.35 11.70 -94.12
CA ILE A 422 -7.07 11.25 -94.63
C ILE A 422 -7.25 10.10 -95.66
N ASP A 423 -8.21 9.20 -95.41
CA ASP A 423 -8.56 8.14 -96.34
C ASP A 423 -9.18 8.72 -97.59
N ASN A 424 -10.14 9.62 -97.45
CA ASN A 424 -10.74 10.29 -98.59
C ASN A 424 -9.73 11.08 -99.48
N HIS A 425 -8.87 11.89 -98.80
CA HIS A 425 -7.85 12.69 -99.48
C HIS A 425 -6.74 11.78 -100.06
N ALA A 426 -6.44 10.62 -99.52
CA ALA A 426 -5.53 9.67 -100.04
C ALA A 426 -6.05 8.98 -101.32
N ASN A 427 -7.37 8.81 -101.54
CA ASN A 427 -8.00 8.16 -102.64
C ASN A 427 -8.42 9.17 -103.80
N GLN A 428 -8.35 10.48 -103.49
CA GLN A 428 -8.66 11.51 -104.47
C GLN A 428 -7.41 11.87 -105.31
N LEU A 429 -7.28 11.32 -106.50
CA LEU A 429 -6.10 11.47 -107.43
C LEU A 429 -5.97 12.89 -108.02
N MET A 430 -7.06 13.66 -108.04
CA MET A 430 -7.16 15.07 -108.65
C MET A 430 -7.08 16.17 -107.55
N LEU A 431 -6.68 15.86 -106.35
CA LEU A 431 -6.63 16.87 -105.22
C LEU A 431 -5.45 17.82 -105.41
N ILE A 432 -5.70 19.15 -105.54
CA ILE A 432 -4.66 20.16 -105.63
C ILE A 432 -3.85 20.19 -104.30
N ASN A 433 -2.49 20.09 -104.46
CA ASN A 433 -1.56 19.98 -103.34
C ASN A 433 -1.79 18.76 -102.44
N ARG A 434 -2.25 17.63 -102.97
CA ARG A 434 -2.53 16.35 -102.25
C ARG A 434 -1.51 15.99 -101.24
N LYS A 435 -0.20 16.05 -101.51
CA LYS A 435 0.87 15.72 -100.56
C LYS A 435 0.83 16.59 -99.34
N LYS A 436 0.61 17.91 -99.53
CA LYS A 436 0.55 18.86 -98.39
C LYS A 436 -0.69 18.61 -97.52
N VAL A 437 -1.83 18.41 -98.16
CA VAL A 437 -3.12 18.18 -97.43
C VAL A 437 -3.06 16.88 -96.67
N ILE A 438 -2.52 15.80 -97.24
CA ILE A 438 -2.34 14.55 -96.48
C ILE A 438 -1.34 14.70 -95.37
N GLU A 439 -0.28 15.47 -95.45
CA GLU A 439 0.69 15.74 -94.38
C GLU A 439 0.07 16.55 -93.33
N ASP A 440 -0.74 17.59 -93.69
CA ASP A 440 -1.48 18.40 -92.64
C ASP A 440 -2.49 17.52 -91.92
N ASP A 441 -3.26 16.61 -92.63
CA ASP A 441 -4.14 15.63 -91.94
C ASP A 441 -3.39 14.70 -91.02
N PHE A 442 -2.23 14.15 -91.52
CA PHE A 442 -1.40 13.29 -90.69
C PHE A 442 -0.90 13.97 -89.41
N GLN A 443 -0.45 15.22 -89.57
CA GLN A 443 -0.04 16.00 -88.40
C GLN A 443 -1.22 16.25 -87.41
N ALA A 444 -2.42 16.58 -87.97
CA ALA A 444 -3.62 16.74 -87.16
C ALA A 444 -4.00 15.43 -86.44
N ILE A 445 -3.89 14.29 -87.11
CA ILE A 445 -4.10 12.99 -86.43
C ILE A 445 -3.10 12.70 -85.38
N MET A 446 -1.81 12.98 -85.60
CA MET A 446 -0.77 12.80 -84.58
C MET A 446 -1.05 13.67 -83.37
N GLN A 447 -1.48 14.92 -83.56
CA GLN A 447 -1.90 15.82 -82.45
C GLN A 447 -3.15 15.27 -81.74
N ALA A 448 -4.11 14.73 -82.52
CA ALA A 448 -5.31 14.14 -81.92
C ALA A 448 -4.96 12.89 -81.08
N LEU A 449 -4.08 11.99 -81.55
CA LEU A 449 -3.62 10.82 -80.85
C LEU A 449 -2.89 11.24 -79.53
N GLU A 450 -1.95 12.17 -79.68
CA GLU A 450 -1.23 12.72 -78.46
C GLU A 450 -2.19 13.29 -77.49
N SER A 451 -3.18 14.06 -77.90
CA SER A 451 -4.19 14.65 -77.02
C SER A 451 -5.10 13.61 -76.44
N ILE A 452 -5.49 12.52 -77.05
CA ILE A 452 -6.33 11.45 -76.52
C ILE A 452 -5.56 10.76 -75.42
N TYR A 453 -4.39 10.19 -75.70
CA TYR A 453 -3.67 9.33 -74.76
C TYR A 453 -3.00 10.18 -73.64
N GLY A 454 -2.51 11.35 -73.98
CA GLY A 454 -2.06 12.32 -72.99
C GLY A 454 -3.18 12.69 -71.97
N SER A 455 -4.40 13.00 -72.57
CA SER A 455 -5.55 13.28 -71.72
C SER A 455 -5.98 12.11 -70.85
N LYS A 456 -5.84 10.84 -71.31
CA LYS A 456 -6.12 9.66 -70.53
C LYS A 456 -5.16 9.53 -69.33
N VAL A 457 -3.88 9.82 -69.56
CA VAL A 457 -2.89 9.88 -68.48
C VAL A 457 -3.26 10.94 -67.45
N GLU A 458 -3.59 12.16 -67.91
CA GLU A 458 -3.93 13.30 -67.06
C GLU A 458 -5.23 13.08 -66.27
N VAL A 459 -6.25 12.48 -66.89
CA VAL A 459 -7.48 12.07 -66.20
C VAL A 459 -7.19 11.05 -65.11
N LYS A 460 -6.38 10.03 -65.42
CA LYS A 460 -6.07 8.97 -64.48
C LYS A 460 -5.19 9.46 -63.35
N SER A 461 -4.16 10.24 -63.61
CA SER A 461 -3.29 10.81 -62.58
C SER A 461 -4.07 11.70 -61.59
N ARG A 462 -5.01 12.51 -62.09
CA ARG A 462 -5.87 13.31 -61.22
C ARG A 462 -6.86 12.48 -60.39
N THR A 463 -7.39 11.43 -60.99
CA THR A 463 -8.25 10.49 -60.27
C THR A 463 -7.49 9.84 -59.09
N LEU A 464 -6.26 9.38 -59.35
CA LEU A 464 -5.39 8.80 -58.34
C LEU A 464 -4.84 9.84 -57.36
N GLY A 465 -4.60 11.08 -57.84
CA GLY A 465 -4.22 12.22 -56.99
C GLY A 465 -5.27 12.58 -55.96
N VAL A 466 -6.56 12.52 -56.33
CA VAL A 466 -7.66 12.68 -55.38
C VAL A 466 -7.61 11.60 -54.29
N LEU A 467 -7.33 10.34 -54.64
CA LEU A 467 -7.20 9.25 -53.68
C LEU A 467 -6.01 9.45 -52.74
N LEU A 468 -4.87 9.96 -53.24
CA LEU A 468 -3.72 10.31 -52.41
C LEU A 468 -4.09 11.39 -51.39
N ILE A 469 -4.78 12.45 -51.87
CA ILE A 469 -5.22 13.55 -50.98
C ILE A 469 -6.21 13.04 -49.94
N ASP A 470 -7.20 12.24 -50.34
CA ASP A 470 -8.17 11.70 -49.39
C ASP A 470 -7.48 10.82 -48.31
N SER A 471 -6.46 10.05 -48.70
CA SER A 471 -5.64 9.27 -47.77
C SER A 471 -4.81 10.14 -46.82
N LEU A 472 -4.24 11.27 -47.29
CA LEU A 472 -3.53 12.22 -46.44
C LEU A 472 -4.49 12.95 -45.50
N ARG A 473 -5.69 13.27 -45.92
CA ARG A 473 -6.72 13.85 -45.06
C ARG A 473 -7.12 12.90 -43.94
N GLU A 474 -7.32 11.62 -44.22
CA GLU A 474 -7.58 10.62 -43.19
C GLU A 474 -6.45 10.56 -42.14
N GLU A 475 -5.20 10.62 -42.59
CA GLU A 475 -4.04 10.65 -41.69
C GLU A 475 -4.02 11.91 -40.84
N ILE A 476 -4.32 13.08 -41.42
CA ILE A 476 -4.40 14.33 -40.69
C ILE A 476 -5.53 14.31 -39.66
N ASP A 477 -6.69 13.79 -40.02
CA ASP A 477 -7.82 13.63 -39.09
C ASP A 477 -7.44 12.69 -37.92
N GLN A 478 -6.66 11.66 -38.19
CA GLN A 478 -6.13 10.78 -37.15
C GLN A 478 -5.13 11.51 -36.25
N LEU A 479 -4.19 12.26 -36.83
CA LEU A 479 -3.21 13.05 -36.08
C LEU A 479 -3.87 14.14 -35.21
N LEU A 480 -4.95 14.75 -35.69
CA LEU A 480 -5.74 15.72 -34.92
C LEU A 480 -6.43 15.07 -33.70
N ARG A 481 -6.94 13.84 -33.88
CA ARG A 481 -7.47 13.06 -32.73
C ARG A 481 -6.37 12.72 -31.73
N GLU A 482 -5.22 12.28 -32.20
CA GLU A 482 -4.04 11.98 -31.39
C GLU A 482 -3.55 13.22 -30.61
N LEU A 483 -3.50 14.39 -31.28
CA LEU A 483 -3.20 15.67 -30.62
C LEU A 483 -4.24 16.04 -29.57
N THR A 484 -5.52 15.74 -29.81
CA THR A 484 -6.57 16.01 -28.84
C THR A 484 -6.41 15.12 -27.60
N SER A 485 -6.07 13.85 -27.79
CA SER A 485 -5.77 12.93 -26.69
C SER A 485 -4.53 13.41 -25.92
N PHE A 486 -3.49 13.83 -26.63
CA PHE A 486 -2.27 14.39 -26.03
C PHE A 486 -2.57 15.64 -25.19
N ASP A 487 -3.31 16.60 -25.73
CA ASP A 487 -3.73 17.82 -24.97
C ASP A 487 -4.55 17.47 -23.74
N THR A 488 -5.44 16.45 -23.84
CA THR A 488 -6.25 16.00 -22.72
C THR A 488 -5.39 15.45 -21.60
N ILE A 489 -4.38 14.65 -21.91
CA ILE A 489 -3.44 14.08 -20.95
C ILE A 489 -2.61 15.19 -20.28
N LEU A 490 -2.06 16.12 -21.06
CA LEU A 490 -1.29 17.25 -20.51
C LEU A 490 -2.16 18.12 -19.58
N THR A 491 -3.41 18.39 -19.99
CA THR A 491 -4.35 19.17 -19.17
C THR A 491 -4.70 18.46 -17.87
N SER A 492 -4.93 17.14 -17.92
CA SER A 492 -5.18 16.35 -16.71
C SER A 492 -3.97 16.38 -15.78
N LEU A 493 -2.77 16.11 -16.30
CA LEU A 493 -1.53 16.18 -15.51
C LEU A 493 -1.32 17.55 -14.89
N GLN A 494 -1.54 18.63 -15.66
CA GLN A 494 -1.40 19.99 -15.16
C GLN A 494 -2.39 20.30 -14.04
N THR A 495 -3.63 19.83 -14.18
CA THR A 495 -4.67 20.03 -13.16
C THR A 495 -4.29 19.29 -11.87
N ASP A 496 -3.97 17.99 -11.97
CA ASP A 496 -3.60 17.16 -10.83
C ASP A 496 -2.36 17.72 -10.10
N LEU A 497 -1.36 18.21 -10.86
CA LEU A 497 -0.14 18.80 -10.30
C LEU A 497 -0.42 20.16 -9.62
N LYS A 498 -1.29 20.99 -10.19
CA LYS A 498 -1.72 22.28 -9.58
C LYS A 498 -2.52 22.04 -8.32
N ASP A 499 -3.44 21.08 -8.33
CA ASP A 499 -4.19 20.71 -7.14
C ASP A 499 -3.24 20.22 -6.04
N LYS A 500 -2.23 19.44 -6.41
CA LYS A 500 -1.20 18.96 -5.49
C LYS A 500 -0.36 20.12 -4.93
N GLU A 501 0.05 21.06 -5.77
CA GLU A 501 0.75 22.28 -5.32
C GLU A 501 -0.11 23.06 -4.33
N GLN A 502 -1.40 23.26 -4.62
CA GLN A 502 -2.33 23.97 -3.74
C GLN A 502 -2.50 23.27 -2.40
N VAL A 503 -2.67 21.95 -2.39
CA VAL A 503 -2.74 21.14 -1.17
C VAL A 503 -1.50 21.36 -0.32
N TYR A 504 -0.31 21.30 -0.90
CA TYR A 504 0.92 21.50 -0.14
C TYR A 504 1.14 22.96 0.25
N THR A 505 0.57 23.94 -0.45
CA THR A 505 0.72 25.36 -0.14
C THR A 505 -0.27 25.84 0.90
N HIS A 506 -1.55 25.51 0.76
CA HIS A 506 -2.64 26.16 1.51
C HIS A 506 -3.33 25.24 2.53
N GLU A 507 -3.36 23.91 2.34
CA GLU A 507 -4.04 23.05 3.28
C GLU A 507 -3.18 22.77 4.52
N THR A 508 -3.48 23.45 5.61
CA THR A 508 -2.99 23.07 6.95
C THR A 508 -3.71 21.85 7.51
N ARG A 509 -4.79 21.38 6.87
CA ARG A 509 -5.49 20.14 7.21
C ARG A 509 -4.57 18.94 6.99
N GLY A 510 -4.21 18.24 8.04
CA GLY A 510 -3.29 17.08 8.00
C GLY A 510 -1.90 17.34 8.54
N LEU A 511 -1.55 18.59 8.85
CA LEU A 511 -0.38 18.91 9.66
C LEU A 511 -0.81 19.11 11.12
N THR A 512 -1.40 18.08 11.72
CA THR A 512 -1.74 18.13 13.14
C THR A 512 -0.46 17.86 13.94
N VAL A 513 0.32 18.93 14.09
CA VAL A 513 1.53 18.88 14.90
C VAL A 513 1.12 19.12 16.35
N ASN A 514 1.40 18.14 17.19
CA ASN A 514 1.38 18.41 18.62
C ASN A 514 2.61 19.25 18.97
N GLY A 515 2.49 20.56 18.92
CA GLY A 515 3.62 21.45 19.18
C GLY A 515 3.58 22.74 18.36
N ILE A 516 4.69 23.04 17.71
CA ILE A 516 4.89 24.23 16.88
C ILE A 516 5.24 23.82 15.46
N LEU A 517 4.46 24.30 14.52
CA LEU A 517 4.77 24.22 13.10
C LEU A 517 5.36 25.56 12.64
N LEU A 518 6.63 25.55 12.28
CA LEU A 518 7.34 26.70 11.75
C LEU A 518 7.12 26.74 10.22
N TYR A 519 5.94 27.17 9.79
CA TYR A 519 5.58 27.20 8.38
C TYR A 519 5.11 28.60 7.97
N ASP A 520 5.72 29.13 6.90
CA ASP A 520 5.26 30.30 6.16
C ASP A 520 5.22 29.92 4.66
N GLU A 521 4.12 30.24 3.98
CA GLU A 521 3.95 30.00 2.53
C GLU A 521 5.05 30.66 1.68
N LYS A 522 5.62 31.77 2.16
CA LYS A 522 6.75 32.46 1.50
C LYS A 522 8.01 31.59 1.38
N GLU A 523 8.17 30.61 2.25
CA GLU A 523 9.30 29.68 2.20
C GLU A 523 9.30 28.85 0.92
N ILE A 524 8.11 28.51 0.39
CA ILE A 524 7.99 27.77 -0.87
C ILE A 524 8.56 28.61 -2.02
N ALA A 525 8.17 29.89 -2.11
CA ALA A 525 8.69 30.79 -3.12
C ALA A 525 10.20 30.98 -2.97
N HIS A 526 10.68 31.19 -1.74
CA HIS A 526 12.11 31.38 -1.44
C HIS A 526 12.95 30.15 -1.81
N VAL A 527 12.52 28.97 -1.44
CA VAL A 527 13.22 27.72 -1.77
C VAL A 527 13.17 27.44 -3.27
N TYR A 528 12.04 27.68 -3.90
CA TYR A 528 11.86 27.52 -5.35
C TYR A 528 12.81 28.44 -6.12
N ASP A 529 12.71 29.75 -5.86
CA ASP A 529 13.50 30.78 -6.57
C ASP A 529 15.00 30.56 -6.36
N ARG A 530 15.44 30.19 -5.15
CA ARG A 530 16.84 29.90 -4.86
C ARG A 530 17.38 28.68 -5.61
N THR A 531 16.53 27.65 -5.80
CA THR A 531 16.93 26.39 -6.44
C THR A 531 16.84 26.48 -7.96
N VAL A 532 15.81 27.12 -8.47
CA VAL A 532 15.48 27.16 -9.90
C VAL A 532 16.09 28.38 -10.56
N SER A 533 15.99 29.58 -9.92
CA SER A 533 16.56 30.85 -10.41
C SER A 533 16.34 31.02 -11.92
N ASP A 534 17.38 31.50 -12.64
CA ASP A 534 17.36 31.68 -14.09
C ASP A 534 17.52 30.39 -14.91
N GLN A 535 17.53 29.22 -14.24
CA GLN A 535 17.76 27.91 -14.87
C GLN A 535 16.47 27.09 -15.08
N GLU A 536 15.28 27.66 -14.83
CA GLU A 536 14.01 26.94 -14.94
C GLU A 536 13.87 26.22 -16.29
N GLU A 537 14.21 26.91 -17.36
CA GLU A 537 14.11 26.38 -18.68
C GLU A 537 15.07 25.23 -18.97
N THR A 538 16.33 25.37 -18.54
CA THR A 538 17.35 24.32 -18.67
C THR A 538 16.98 23.09 -17.83
N LEU A 539 16.40 23.32 -16.65
CA LEU A 539 15.90 22.24 -15.79
C LEU A 539 14.72 21.51 -16.43
N CYS A 540 13.74 22.24 -16.98
CA CYS A 540 12.63 21.63 -17.71
C CYS A 540 13.09 20.79 -18.90
N GLN A 541 14.04 21.30 -19.69
CA GLN A 541 14.62 20.57 -20.81
C GLN A 541 15.35 19.30 -20.34
N THR A 542 16.17 19.41 -19.29
CA THR A 542 16.93 18.27 -18.75
C THR A 542 15.99 17.20 -18.18
N LEU A 543 14.99 17.60 -17.39
CA LEU A 543 14.00 16.70 -16.81
C LEU A 543 13.17 16.01 -17.90
N SER A 544 12.76 16.76 -18.93
CA SER A 544 12.03 16.20 -20.09
C SER A 544 12.86 15.12 -20.78
N GLN A 545 14.12 15.42 -21.09
CA GLN A 545 15.02 14.46 -21.75
C GLN A 545 15.26 13.21 -20.89
N GLN A 546 15.49 13.38 -19.59
CA GLN A 546 15.67 12.26 -18.66
C GLN A 546 14.43 11.38 -18.60
N LEU A 547 13.25 11.99 -18.43
CA LEU A 547 11.99 11.27 -18.30
C LEU A 547 11.64 10.51 -19.58
N LEU A 548 11.71 11.15 -20.74
CA LEU A 548 11.41 10.52 -22.02
C LEU A 548 12.41 9.42 -22.38
N SER A 549 13.69 9.61 -22.01
CA SER A 549 14.71 8.57 -22.18
C SER A 549 14.47 7.36 -21.25
N GLU A 550 14.08 7.60 -20.01
CA GLU A 550 13.72 6.54 -19.05
C GLU A 550 12.50 5.74 -19.52
N LEU A 551 11.51 6.43 -20.09
CA LEU A 551 10.30 5.81 -20.62
C LEU A 551 10.50 5.20 -22.02
N GLN A 552 11.64 5.46 -22.67
CA GLN A 552 11.96 5.04 -24.03
C GLN A 552 10.89 5.43 -25.07
N ILE A 553 10.33 6.64 -24.94
CA ILE A 553 9.30 7.19 -25.82
C ILE A 553 9.67 8.57 -26.33
N ARG A 554 9.02 8.99 -27.41
CA ARG A 554 8.98 10.39 -27.83
C ARG A 554 7.86 11.14 -27.08
N LEU A 555 7.98 12.47 -26.96
CA LEU A 555 7.01 13.26 -26.21
C LEU A 555 5.57 13.08 -26.73
N PHE A 556 5.40 13.06 -28.06
CA PHE A 556 4.07 12.92 -28.64
C PHE A 556 3.43 11.55 -28.35
N ASP A 557 4.21 10.47 -28.12
CA ASP A 557 3.69 9.12 -27.82
C ASP A 557 2.81 9.09 -26.57
N LEU A 558 2.86 10.12 -25.73
CA LEU A 558 1.97 10.27 -24.58
C LEU A 558 0.48 10.22 -24.96
N TYR A 559 0.11 10.51 -26.20
CA TYR A 559 -1.29 10.41 -26.66
C TYR A 559 -1.89 8.99 -26.49
N GLN A 560 -1.03 7.96 -26.37
CA GLN A 560 -1.42 6.56 -26.20
C GLN A 560 -1.61 6.16 -24.72
N TYR A 561 -1.40 7.10 -23.80
CA TYR A 561 -1.46 6.77 -22.38
C TYR A 561 -2.90 6.64 -21.89
N ASP A 562 -3.17 5.58 -21.14
CA ASP A 562 -4.38 5.38 -20.37
C ASP A 562 -4.26 6.02 -18.97
N SER A 563 -5.28 5.87 -18.15
CA SER A 563 -5.31 6.43 -16.78
C SER A 563 -4.20 5.86 -15.88
N LEU A 564 -3.79 4.60 -16.06
CA LEU A 564 -2.74 3.97 -15.24
C LEU A 564 -1.37 4.50 -15.63
N LYS A 565 -1.08 4.58 -16.92
CA LYS A 565 0.18 5.14 -17.42
C LYS A 565 0.30 6.63 -17.14
N THR A 566 -0.81 7.37 -17.21
CA THR A 566 -0.85 8.80 -16.87
C THR A 566 -0.54 9.01 -15.37
N LYS A 567 -1.04 8.12 -14.50
CA LYS A 567 -0.71 8.15 -13.08
C LYS A 567 0.76 7.82 -12.81
N ASP A 568 1.33 6.82 -13.47
CA ASP A 568 2.76 6.50 -13.37
C ASP A 568 3.62 7.67 -13.84
N LEU A 569 3.25 8.31 -14.96
CA LEU A 569 3.91 9.51 -15.46
C LEU A 569 3.86 10.66 -14.44
N TYR A 570 2.70 10.90 -13.84
CA TYR A 570 2.53 11.88 -12.76
C TYR A 570 3.49 11.64 -11.60
N GLU A 571 3.59 10.39 -11.13
CA GLU A 571 4.46 10.01 -10.01
C GLU A 571 5.95 10.17 -10.37
N ARG A 572 6.36 9.81 -11.59
CA ARG A 572 7.72 9.99 -12.09
C ARG A 572 8.08 11.46 -12.24
N LEU A 573 7.17 12.29 -12.78
CA LEU A 573 7.35 13.73 -12.87
C LEU A 573 7.65 14.35 -11.51
N LEU A 574 6.79 14.06 -10.52
CA LEU A 574 6.99 14.53 -9.15
C LEU A 574 8.30 14.00 -8.56
N GLY A 575 8.62 12.73 -8.77
CA GLY A 575 9.82 12.10 -8.26
C GLY A 575 11.10 12.75 -8.81
N GLN A 576 11.16 13.00 -10.11
CA GLN A 576 12.31 13.66 -10.75
C GLN A 576 12.42 15.13 -10.34
N ALA A 577 11.29 15.86 -10.29
CA ALA A 577 11.26 17.24 -9.81
C ALA A 577 11.69 17.32 -8.33
N MET A 578 11.24 16.37 -7.49
CA MET A 578 11.66 16.26 -6.10
C MET A 578 13.17 16.04 -5.98
N ALA A 579 13.77 15.21 -6.84
CA ALA A 579 15.19 14.94 -6.83
C ALA A 579 16.03 16.21 -7.08
N VAL A 580 15.54 17.19 -7.87
CA VAL A 580 16.19 18.49 -8.07
C VAL A 580 16.29 19.22 -6.73
N PHE A 581 15.19 19.33 -6.01
CA PHE A 581 15.15 20.04 -4.73
C PHE A 581 15.91 19.30 -3.64
N ARG A 582 15.84 17.99 -3.56
CA ARG A 582 16.62 17.20 -2.59
C ARG A 582 18.15 17.30 -2.80
N ARG A 583 18.62 17.39 -4.02
CA ARG A 583 20.06 17.60 -4.32
C ARG A 583 20.51 19.01 -3.99
N SER A 584 19.69 20.00 -4.24
CA SER A 584 19.96 21.41 -3.94
C SER A 584 19.75 21.72 -2.45
N ALA A 585 18.92 20.94 -1.78
CA ALA A 585 18.53 21.08 -0.39
C ALA A 585 19.54 20.50 0.61
N GLN A 586 20.82 20.62 0.36
CA GLN A 586 21.73 20.94 1.47
C GLN A 586 21.36 22.35 1.95
N ILE A 587 20.05 22.46 2.26
CA ILE A 587 19.43 23.70 2.66
C ILE A 587 19.95 23.99 4.05
N ASP A 588 20.57 25.09 4.19
CA ASP A 588 21.05 25.73 5.40
C ASP A 588 19.87 26.15 6.35
N ILE A 589 18.78 25.36 6.31
CA ILE A 589 17.55 25.58 7.08
C ILE A 589 17.48 24.51 8.17
N SER A 590 17.78 24.90 9.41
CA SER A 590 17.47 24.07 10.58
C SER A 590 16.25 24.61 11.30
N THR A 591 15.48 23.72 11.90
CA THR A 591 14.35 24.09 12.80
C THR A 591 14.79 25.04 13.89
N ALA A 592 15.96 24.82 14.47
CA ALA A 592 16.50 25.70 15.50
C ALA A 592 16.68 27.13 15.01
N ARG A 593 17.21 27.34 13.79
CA ARG A 593 17.36 28.66 13.19
C ARG A 593 16.01 29.32 12.94
N LYS A 594 15.07 28.61 12.31
CA LYS A 594 13.73 29.12 12.04
C LYS A 594 12.95 29.44 13.32
N PHE A 595 13.15 28.65 14.36
CA PHE A 595 12.55 28.92 15.67
C PHE A 595 13.08 30.23 16.27
N LEU A 596 14.40 30.48 16.22
CA LEU A 596 15.01 31.71 16.71
C LEU A 596 14.60 32.93 15.87
N GLU A 597 14.43 32.76 14.55
CA GLU A 597 13.93 33.84 13.65
C GLU A 597 12.48 34.21 13.97
N GLN A 598 11.62 33.21 14.20
CA GLN A 598 10.20 33.42 14.46
C GLN A 598 9.94 33.95 15.88
N TYR A 599 10.77 33.61 16.86
CA TYR A 599 10.68 34.01 18.25
C TYR A 599 11.96 34.74 18.68
N PRO A 600 12.07 36.06 18.41
CA PRO A 600 13.33 36.79 18.58
C PRO A 600 13.73 37.08 20.03
N THR A 601 12.82 36.95 21.01
CA THR A 601 13.15 37.18 22.42
C THR A 601 13.23 35.89 23.25
N VAL A 602 14.11 35.90 24.26
CA VAL A 602 14.32 34.72 25.13
C VAL A 602 13.03 34.33 25.85
N GLU A 603 12.25 35.30 26.28
CA GLU A 603 10.95 35.08 26.98
C GLU A 603 9.95 34.38 26.05
N GLN A 604 9.88 34.77 24.79
CA GLN A 604 9.04 34.10 23.80
C GLN A 604 9.51 32.66 23.57
N GLN A 605 10.81 32.46 23.39
CA GLN A 605 11.43 31.16 23.19
C GLN A 605 11.15 30.22 24.36
N GLU A 606 11.38 30.70 25.61
CA GLU A 606 11.11 29.93 26.83
C GLU A 606 9.62 29.57 26.97
N ALA A 607 8.70 30.49 26.70
CA ALA A 607 7.27 30.24 26.74
C ALA A 607 6.84 29.17 25.72
N GLN A 608 7.35 29.23 24.50
CA GLN A 608 7.04 28.30 23.43
C GLN A 608 7.60 26.91 23.70
N VAL A 609 8.87 26.81 24.12
CA VAL A 609 9.49 25.51 24.47
C VAL A 609 8.75 24.89 25.65
N LYS A 610 8.43 25.66 26.70
CA LYS A 610 7.69 25.17 27.84
C LYS A 610 6.32 24.62 27.46
N THR A 611 5.55 25.37 26.67
CA THR A 611 4.22 24.95 26.20
C THR A 611 4.32 23.69 25.36
N THR A 612 5.31 23.60 24.48
CA THR A 612 5.51 22.43 23.63
C THR A 612 5.91 21.21 24.45
N PHE A 613 6.80 21.40 25.42
CA PHE A 613 7.22 20.33 26.32
C PHE A 613 6.05 19.80 27.17
N GLU A 614 5.21 20.68 27.71
CA GLU A 614 4.01 20.28 28.48
C GLU A 614 3.01 19.49 27.58
N LYS A 615 2.91 19.80 26.29
CA LYS A 615 2.08 19.05 25.35
C LYS A 615 2.60 17.63 25.07
N SER A 616 3.87 17.32 25.40
CA SER A 616 4.44 15.98 25.26
C SER A 616 4.14 15.05 26.44
N GLU A 617 3.37 15.46 27.43
CA GLU A 617 2.91 14.57 28.50
C GLU A 617 2.17 13.36 27.91
N PRO A 618 2.25 12.17 28.57
CA PRO A 618 1.62 10.95 28.06
C PRO A 618 0.14 11.15 27.72
N PHE A 619 -0.28 10.65 26.58
CA PHE A 619 -1.67 10.75 26.08
C PHE A 619 -2.58 9.72 26.77
N LEU A 620 -2.50 9.71 28.07
CA LEU A 620 -3.42 9.05 28.98
C LEU A 620 -3.33 9.77 30.34
N ARG A 621 -4.45 9.81 31.04
CA ARG A 621 -4.49 10.38 32.40
C ARG A 621 -4.52 9.26 33.39
N LEU A 622 -3.75 9.40 34.48
CA LEU A 622 -3.74 8.46 35.58
C LEU A 622 -4.55 9.00 36.78
N SER A 623 -5.55 8.26 37.22
CA SER A 623 -6.42 8.61 38.34
C SER A 623 -5.64 8.73 39.66
N GLN A 624 -5.71 9.90 40.27
CA GLN A 624 -5.06 10.18 41.57
C GLN A 624 -5.68 9.38 42.72
N GLU A 625 -6.98 9.04 42.63
CA GLU A 625 -7.64 8.17 43.61
C GLU A 625 -7.11 6.75 43.54
N GLN A 626 -7.01 6.21 42.33
CA GLN A 626 -6.52 4.85 42.14
C GLN A 626 -5.04 4.71 42.46
N LYS A 627 -4.23 5.75 42.31
CA LYS A 627 -2.81 5.77 42.71
C LYS A 627 -2.68 5.53 44.22
N LYS A 628 -3.54 6.11 45.03
CA LYS A 628 -3.53 5.96 46.51
C LYS A 628 -3.82 4.53 46.98
N LEU A 629 -4.40 3.71 46.13
CA LEU A 629 -4.72 2.30 46.39
C LEU A 629 -3.54 1.36 46.09
N GLY A 630 -2.32 1.73 46.47
CA GLY A 630 -1.17 0.83 46.45
C GLY A 630 -0.33 0.83 45.18
N TRP A 631 -0.34 1.94 44.41
CA TRP A 631 0.65 2.17 43.38
C TRP A 631 1.65 3.24 43.80
N GLU A 632 2.92 2.90 43.74
CA GLU A 632 3.98 3.84 44.07
C GLU A 632 4.35 4.72 42.89
N ASP A 633 4.17 6.04 43.05
CA ASP A 633 4.51 7.06 42.05
C ASP A 633 6.03 7.37 42.17
N LYS A 634 6.86 6.57 41.49
CA LYS A 634 8.33 6.69 41.50
C LYS A 634 8.82 7.39 40.24
N LEU A 635 9.84 8.24 40.36
CA LEU A 635 10.48 8.94 39.23
C LEU A 635 11.04 7.98 38.19
N GLU A 636 11.51 6.78 38.56
CA GLU A 636 12.01 5.77 37.63
C GLU A 636 10.95 5.23 36.64
N LYS A 637 9.65 5.45 36.96
CA LYS A 637 8.54 5.09 36.06
C LYS A 637 8.26 6.15 35.00
N TYR A 638 8.87 7.31 35.11
CA TYR A 638 8.73 8.43 34.17
C TYR A 638 10.04 8.69 33.45
N GLN A 639 9.93 9.01 32.18
CA GLN A 639 11.07 9.38 31.36
C GLN A 639 10.77 10.60 30.52
N LYS A 640 11.79 11.42 30.33
CA LYS A 640 11.79 12.60 29.50
C LYS A 640 12.93 12.51 28.50
N LEU A 641 12.67 12.75 27.22
CA LEU A 641 13.66 12.71 26.16
C LEU A 641 13.49 13.91 25.24
N VAL A 642 14.62 14.43 24.78
CA VAL A 642 14.68 15.49 23.76
C VAL A 642 15.56 15.02 22.61
N GLY A 643 14.99 14.96 21.40
CA GLY A 643 15.71 14.70 20.16
C GLY A 643 16.02 16.00 19.45
N ILE A 644 17.28 16.28 19.20
CA ILE A 644 17.73 17.47 18.50
C ILE A 644 19.00 17.18 17.70
N GLN A 645 19.20 17.89 16.60
CA GLN A 645 20.40 17.74 15.75
C GLN A 645 21.69 17.90 16.59
N GLY A 646 22.60 16.92 16.48
CA GLY A 646 23.86 16.92 17.22
C GLY A 646 23.74 16.60 18.72
N GLY A 647 22.53 16.45 19.27
CA GLY A 647 22.29 16.11 20.68
C GLY A 647 22.77 17.18 21.66
N SER A 648 23.39 16.74 22.75
CA SER A 648 23.90 17.64 23.82
C SER A 648 25.17 18.42 23.44
N LYS A 649 25.81 18.07 22.32
CA LYS A 649 27.04 18.70 21.81
C LYS A 649 26.93 19.05 20.33
N PRO A 650 26.02 19.98 19.96
CA PRO A 650 25.80 20.33 18.57
C PRO A 650 26.96 21.16 18.00
N THR A 651 27.16 21.03 16.70
CA THR A 651 28.09 21.88 15.94
C THR A 651 27.40 23.11 15.34
N ASP A 652 26.05 23.06 15.19
CA ASP A 652 25.26 24.19 14.67
C ASP A 652 25.09 25.26 15.78
N PRO A 653 25.48 26.52 15.50
CA PRO A 653 25.29 27.63 16.44
C PRO A 653 23.84 27.86 16.86
N ALA A 654 22.87 27.67 15.95
CA ALA A 654 21.44 27.85 16.25
C ALA A 654 20.96 26.79 17.26
N VAL A 655 21.34 25.53 17.07
CA VAL A 655 21.03 24.46 18.01
C VAL A 655 21.69 24.73 19.37
N SER A 656 22.96 25.20 19.35
CA SER A 656 23.69 25.59 20.58
C SER A 656 22.98 26.71 21.35
N ALA A 657 22.33 27.64 20.66
CA ALA A 657 21.55 28.72 21.26
C ALA A 657 20.23 28.25 21.88
N VAL A 658 19.57 27.26 21.28
CA VAL A 658 18.26 26.73 21.74
C VAL A 658 18.41 25.78 22.93
N LEU A 659 19.52 25.04 23.04
CA LEU A 659 19.74 24.05 24.10
C LEU A 659 19.60 24.57 25.53
N PRO A 660 20.18 25.74 25.91
CA PRO A 660 20.03 26.30 27.26
C PRO A 660 18.56 26.59 27.60
N ILE A 661 17.78 27.03 26.62
CA ILE A 661 16.35 27.31 26.75
C ILE A 661 15.58 26.02 27.05
N ILE A 662 15.86 24.95 26.28
CA ILE A 662 15.27 23.63 26.48
C ILE A 662 15.59 23.12 27.87
N ARG A 663 16.84 23.16 28.32
CA ARG A 663 17.25 22.67 29.64
C ARG A 663 16.56 23.44 30.78
N LYS A 664 16.45 24.76 30.66
CA LYS A 664 15.81 25.61 31.67
C LYS A 664 14.30 25.35 31.80
N THR A 665 13.62 25.13 30.68
CA THR A 665 12.17 25.07 30.62
C THR A 665 11.61 23.66 30.79
N SER A 666 12.32 22.62 30.35
CA SER A 666 11.84 21.23 30.35
C SER A 666 12.39 20.39 31.51
N THR A 667 13.29 20.93 32.32
CA THR A 667 13.95 20.22 33.45
C THR A 667 14.68 18.94 33.02
N VAL A 668 15.07 18.83 31.74
CA VAL A 668 15.84 17.71 31.23
C VAL A 668 17.33 17.89 31.52
N THR A 669 18.02 16.77 31.73
CA THR A 669 19.46 16.70 31.93
C THR A 669 20.19 16.52 30.61
N GLU A 670 21.51 16.57 30.63
CA GLU A 670 22.34 16.28 29.46
C GLU A 670 22.15 14.86 28.91
N GLN A 671 21.83 13.92 29.81
CA GLN A 671 21.61 12.52 29.47
C GLN A 671 20.27 12.29 28.79
N ASP A 672 19.32 13.20 28.90
CA ASP A 672 18.01 13.11 28.29
C ASP A 672 17.99 13.70 26.86
N ILE A 673 19.06 14.44 26.47
CA ILE A 673 19.19 15.08 25.16
C ILE A 673 19.97 14.16 24.22
N ARG A 674 19.32 13.73 23.14
CA ARG A 674 19.83 12.73 22.20
C ARG A 674 20.06 13.28 20.81
N PRO A 675 21.12 12.82 20.13
CA PRO A 675 21.40 13.24 18.77
C PRO A 675 20.35 12.68 17.81
N LEU A 676 19.84 13.56 16.96
CA LEU A 676 18.97 13.24 15.84
C LEU A 676 19.67 13.64 14.55
N ASN A 677 19.69 12.77 13.54
CA ASN A 677 20.20 13.06 12.20
C ASN A 677 19.14 13.76 11.33
N ASP A 678 18.40 14.66 11.96
CA ASP A 678 17.30 15.40 11.34
C ASP A 678 17.34 16.86 11.80
N PRO A 679 17.70 17.79 10.90
CA PRO A 679 17.76 19.21 11.24
C PRO A 679 16.37 19.89 11.26
N TYR A 680 15.31 19.17 10.84
CA TYR A 680 13.98 19.74 10.63
C TYR A 680 13.02 19.52 11.79
N HIS A 681 13.45 18.76 12.82
CA HIS A 681 12.63 18.47 14.01
C HIS A 681 13.42 18.67 15.30
N ILE A 682 12.71 19.16 16.32
CA ILE A 682 13.09 19.04 17.72
C ILE A 682 11.94 18.26 18.38
N PHE A 683 12.21 17.05 18.84
CA PHE A 683 11.20 16.20 19.48
C PHE A 683 11.30 16.26 21.01
N PHE A 684 10.15 16.30 21.65
CA PHE A 684 9.98 16.10 23.08
C PHE A 684 9.14 14.85 23.29
N VAL A 685 9.66 13.88 24.02
CA VAL A 685 8.97 12.62 24.33
C VAL A 685 8.92 12.44 25.83
N GLN A 686 7.75 12.19 26.37
CA GLN A 686 7.58 11.81 27.77
C GLN A 686 6.87 10.46 27.82
N GLU A 687 7.43 9.55 28.63
CA GLU A 687 6.86 8.21 28.79
C GLU A 687 6.56 7.96 30.27
N VAL A 688 5.51 7.20 30.54
CA VAL A 688 5.20 6.62 31.86
C VAL A 688 5.03 5.13 31.69
N GLY A 689 5.60 4.35 32.57
CA GLY A 689 5.53 2.90 32.50
C GLY A 689 5.31 2.24 33.87
N ALA A 690 5.24 0.93 33.85
CA ALA A 690 5.04 0.10 35.07
C ALA A 690 3.79 0.50 35.87
N PHE A 691 2.65 0.65 35.17
CA PHE A 691 1.39 0.91 35.84
C PHE A 691 0.33 -0.15 35.52
N PRO A 692 -0.61 -0.43 36.44
CA PRO A 692 -1.76 -1.29 36.21
C PRO A 692 -2.88 -0.52 35.49
N LEU A 693 -3.70 -1.23 34.70
CA LEU A 693 -4.77 -0.64 33.87
C LEU A 693 -5.79 0.17 34.69
N ARG A 694 -6.04 -0.24 35.96
CA ARG A 694 -6.98 0.45 36.82
C ARG A 694 -6.65 1.92 37.07
N LEU A 695 -5.39 2.32 36.86
CA LEU A 695 -4.98 3.71 37.05
C LEU A 695 -5.44 4.63 35.90
N ILE A 696 -5.83 4.12 34.75
CA ILE A 696 -6.25 4.94 33.60
C ILE A 696 -7.58 5.63 33.97
N GLU A 697 -7.61 6.95 33.83
CA GLU A 697 -8.82 7.74 34.08
C GLU A 697 -9.94 7.34 33.11
N GLY A 698 -11.17 7.26 33.60
CA GLY A 698 -12.33 6.87 32.81
C GLY A 698 -12.59 5.34 32.73
N MET A 699 -11.75 4.52 33.35
CA MET A 699 -11.98 3.06 33.38
C MET A 699 -13.30 2.67 34.02
N GLU A 700 -13.77 3.40 35.06
CA GLU A 700 -15.08 3.16 35.70
C GLU A 700 -16.23 3.36 34.72
N ARG A 701 -16.16 4.40 33.89
CA ARG A 701 -17.16 4.64 32.82
C ARG A 701 -17.12 3.54 31.76
N MET A 702 -15.92 3.13 31.36
CA MET A 702 -15.75 2.04 30.40
C MET A 702 -16.31 0.72 30.94
N ARG A 703 -16.09 0.44 32.23
CA ARG A 703 -16.64 -0.72 32.94
C ARG A 703 -18.18 -0.70 32.98
N SER A 704 -18.76 0.45 33.30
CA SER A 704 -20.23 0.61 33.33
C SER A 704 -20.85 0.33 31.93
N LEU A 705 -20.28 0.89 30.89
CA LEU A 705 -20.73 0.65 29.52
C LEU A 705 -20.49 -0.80 29.07
N TYR A 706 -19.36 -1.41 29.42
CA TYR A 706 -19.09 -2.82 29.17
C TYR A 706 -20.18 -3.71 29.80
N ARG A 707 -20.55 -3.47 31.05
CA ARG A 707 -21.61 -4.23 31.75
C ARG A 707 -22.96 -4.03 31.09
N SER A 708 -23.32 -2.80 30.73
CA SER A 708 -24.59 -2.49 30.04
C SER A 708 -24.70 -3.20 28.68
N VAL A 709 -23.67 -3.12 27.87
CA VAL A 709 -23.63 -3.76 26.55
C VAL A 709 -23.61 -5.28 26.67
N SER A 710 -22.88 -5.85 27.62
CA SER A 710 -22.83 -7.31 27.86
C SER A 710 -24.19 -7.91 28.18
N GLN A 711 -25.08 -7.16 28.87
CA GLN A 711 -26.43 -7.62 29.23
C GLN A 711 -27.43 -7.55 28.06
N GLY A 712 -27.23 -6.61 27.13
CA GLY A 712 -28.18 -6.34 26.03
C GLY A 712 -27.81 -6.93 24.66
N ASP A 713 -26.56 -7.33 24.48
CA ASP A 713 -26.04 -7.72 23.15
C ASP A 713 -25.94 -9.25 23.01
N ARG A 714 -26.45 -9.76 21.89
CA ARG A 714 -26.33 -11.19 21.52
C ARG A 714 -24.92 -11.59 21.10
N ASN A 715 -24.09 -10.63 20.72
CA ASN A 715 -22.71 -10.90 20.27
C ASN A 715 -21.73 -10.79 21.45
N PRO A 716 -20.97 -11.85 21.76
CA PRO A 716 -20.04 -11.84 22.87
C PRO A 716 -18.97 -10.76 22.68
N LEU A 717 -18.67 -10.03 23.74
CA LEU A 717 -17.60 -9.02 23.76
C LEU A 717 -16.21 -9.67 23.86
N HIS A 718 -16.09 -10.81 24.54
CA HIS A 718 -14.83 -11.53 24.69
C HIS A 718 -14.57 -12.49 23.53
N THR A 719 -13.30 -12.63 23.15
CA THR A 719 -12.87 -13.51 22.05
C THR A 719 -12.24 -14.81 22.53
N HIS A 720 -11.76 -14.88 23.78
CA HIS A 720 -11.12 -16.04 24.40
C HIS A 720 -11.99 -16.67 25.49
N GLN A 721 -13.16 -17.16 25.11
CA GLN A 721 -14.22 -17.51 26.03
C GLN A 721 -14.18 -18.93 26.63
N ASN A 722 -13.19 -19.73 26.46
CA ASN A 722 -13.18 -21.10 27.00
C ASN A 722 -13.29 -21.12 28.51
N SER A 723 -14.47 -20.92 29.07
CA SER A 723 -14.86 -21.00 30.49
C SER A 723 -14.03 -20.17 31.49
N ARG A 724 -13.26 -19.19 31.02
CA ARG A 724 -12.37 -18.38 31.85
C ARG A 724 -13.08 -17.11 32.29
N GLN A 725 -13.19 -16.95 33.62
CA GLN A 725 -13.61 -15.67 34.19
C GLN A 725 -12.40 -14.71 34.15
N PHE A 726 -12.46 -13.71 33.29
CA PHE A 726 -11.44 -12.66 33.31
C PHE A 726 -11.64 -11.80 34.56
N GLN A 727 -10.54 -11.52 35.26
CA GLN A 727 -10.57 -10.59 36.37
C GLN A 727 -10.93 -9.19 35.87
N ASP A 728 -11.84 -8.52 36.55
CA ASP A 728 -12.17 -7.12 36.29
C ASP A 728 -10.91 -6.23 36.46
N ILE A 729 -10.77 -5.21 35.61
CA ILE A 729 -9.64 -4.26 35.65
C ILE A 729 -9.73 -3.37 36.90
N MET A 730 -10.96 -3.02 37.28
CA MET A 730 -11.19 -2.16 38.44
C MET A 730 -11.39 -3.00 39.72
N PRO A 731 -10.83 -2.56 40.85
CA PRO A 731 -11.12 -3.20 42.11
C PRO A 731 -12.61 -3.12 42.43
N GLU A 732 -13.10 -4.12 43.14
CA GLU A 732 -14.48 -4.13 43.60
C GLU A 732 -14.74 -3.01 44.60
N THR A 733 -15.85 -2.33 44.39
CA THR A 733 -16.37 -1.38 45.41
C THR A 733 -16.92 -2.15 46.60
N ALA A 734 -17.02 -1.49 47.76
CA ALA A 734 -17.65 -2.10 48.95
C ALA A 734 -19.07 -2.62 48.65
N LYS A 735 -19.83 -1.92 47.81
CA LYS A 735 -21.17 -2.35 47.38
C LYS A 735 -21.10 -3.63 46.52
N GLU A 736 -20.16 -3.73 45.59
CA GLU A 736 -19.95 -4.92 44.75
C GLU A 736 -19.49 -6.10 45.58
N THR A 737 -18.55 -5.88 46.50
CA THR A 737 -18.10 -6.95 47.43
C THR A 737 -19.26 -7.48 48.24
N GLN A 738 -20.11 -6.58 48.78
CA GLN A 738 -21.30 -6.99 49.56
C GLN A 738 -22.31 -7.74 48.70
N SER A 739 -22.60 -7.27 47.46
CA SER A 739 -23.51 -7.97 46.54
C SER A 739 -23.03 -9.36 46.19
N ARG A 740 -21.74 -9.50 45.90
CA ARG A 740 -21.11 -10.81 45.64
C ARG A 740 -21.17 -11.72 46.89
N HIS A 741 -20.85 -11.20 48.08
CA HIS A 741 -21.00 -11.96 49.33
C HIS A 741 -22.43 -12.42 49.54
N ASN A 742 -23.42 -11.56 49.35
CA ASN A 742 -24.83 -11.89 49.48
C ASN A 742 -25.23 -13.00 48.48
N LEU A 743 -24.75 -12.94 47.22
CA LEU A 743 -25.02 -13.97 46.21
C LEU A 743 -24.40 -15.32 46.59
N LEU A 744 -23.14 -15.33 47.08
CA LEU A 744 -22.47 -16.55 47.58
C LEU A 744 -23.22 -17.14 48.78
N LEU A 745 -23.65 -16.29 49.72
CA LEU A 745 -24.48 -16.71 50.86
C LEU A 745 -25.83 -17.24 50.43
N ALA A 746 -26.51 -16.55 49.51
CA ALA A 746 -27.79 -16.96 48.96
C ALA A 746 -27.69 -18.35 48.33
N ARG A 747 -26.60 -18.62 47.60
CA ARG A 747 -26.28 -19.96 47.05
C ARG A 747 -26.07 -20.99 48.17
N ALA A 748 -25.27 -20.69 49.18
CA ALA A 748 -25.00 -21.57 50.32
C ALA A 748 -26.24 -21.84 51.18
N LEU A 749 -27.16 -20.88 51.26
CA LEU A 749 -28.44 -20.97 51.95
C LEU A 749 -29.55 -21.61 51.12
N GLY A 750 -29.29 -21.90 49.83
CA GLY A 750 -30.25 -22.49 48.90
C GLY A 750 -31.37 -21.54 48.40
N LEU A 751 -31.21 -20.21 48.61
CA LEU A 751 -32.15 -19.17 48.14
C LEU A 751 -32.04 -18.97 46.63
N VAL A 752 -30.87 -19.18 46.06
CA VAL A 752 -30.56 -19.01 44.65
C VAL A 752 -30.05 -20.34 44.11
N GLN A 753 -30.61 -20.84 43.03
CA GLN A 753 -30.28 -22.13 42.47
C GLN A 753 -29.96 -22.00 40.96
N GLN A 754 -28.98 -22.76 40.52
CA GLN A 754 -28.69 -22.93 39.08
C GLN A 754 -29.55 -24.08 38.58
N VAL A 755 -30.37 -23.83 37.58
CA VAL A 755 -31.29 -24.79 36.97
C VAL A 755 -31.09 -24.78 35.45
N ASP A 756 -30.99 -25.95 34.85
CA ASP A 756 -30.95 -26.06 33.40
C ASP A 756 -32.34 -25.79 32.82
N ASN A 757 -32.45 -24.81 31.93
CA ASN A 757 -33.67 -24.52 31.24
C ASN A 757 -33.87 -25.57 30.13
N GLN A 758 -34.89 -26.41 30.29
CA GLN A 758 -35.17 -27.50 29.36
C GLN A 758 -35.57 -27.04 27.94
N VAL A 759 -35.99 -25.78 27.77
CA VAL A 759 -36.39 -25.20 26.49
C VAL A 759 -35.20 -24.61 25.72
N THR A 760 -34.30 -23.93 26.43
CA THR A 760 -33.13 -23.24 25.81
C THR A 760 -31.87 -24.07 25.85
N GLY A 761 -31.80 -25.09 26.72
CA GLY A 761 -30.57 -25.89 26.94
C GLY A 761 -29.48 -25.16 27.72
N PHE A 762 -29.75 -23.95 28.19
CA PHE A 762 -28.76 -23.15 28.96
C PHE A 762 -29.06 -23.16 30.45
N ALA A 763 -28.03 -23.10 31.28
CA ALA A 763 -28.19 -22.92 32.71
C ALA A 763 -28.75 -21.53 33.03
N GLU A 764 -29.68 -21.46 33.96
CA GLU A 764 -30.23 -20.20 34.50
C GLU A 764 -30.08 -20.16 36.00
N ILE A 765 -29.61 -19.03 36.53
CA ILE A 765 -29.57 -18.78 37.97
C ILE A 765 -30.85 -18.09 38.41
N LYS A 766 -31.65 -18.83 39.22
CA LYS A 766 -32.98 -18.40 39.61
C LYS A 766 -33.03 -18.05 41.11
N PHE A 767 -33.67 -16.92 41.40
CA PHE A 767 -34.08 -16.53 42.74
C PHE A 767 -35.60 -16.59 42.84
N THR A 768 -36.10 -17.44 43.73
CA THR A 768 -37.53 -17.55 44.01
C THR A 768 -37.81 -16.86 45.31
N PHE A 769 -38.70 -15.88 45.33
CA PHE A 769 -39.07 -15.14 46.50
C PHE A 769 -40.56 -14.73 46.48
N ARG A 770 -41.08 -14.50 47.67
CA ARG A 770 -42.46 -13.95 47.82
C ARG A 770 -42.35 -12.42 47.72
N ASP A 771 -42.97 -11.86 46.68
CA ASP A 771 -42.92 -10.41 46.47
C ASP A 771 -43.67 -9.68 47.61
N PRO A 772 -43.02 -8.81 48.36
CA PRO A 772 -43.60 -8.11 49.48
C PRO A 772 -44.79 -7.19 49.13
N GLN A 773 -44.92 -6.77 47.89
CA GLN A 773 -45.97 -5.89 47.39
C GLN A 773 -47.18 -6.64 46.88
N THR A 774 -47.01 -7.73 46.20
CA THR A 774 -48.08 -8.49 45.54
C THR A 774 -48.53 -9.68 46.39
N GLY A 775 -47.70 -10.17 47.30
CA GLY A 775 -47.93 -11.35 48.12
C GLY A 775 -47.85 -12.68 47.34
N PHE A 776 -47.46 -12.66 46.05
CA PHE A 776 -47.30 -13.85 45.20
C PHE A 776 -45.82 -14.28 45.14
N ASP A 777 -45.62 -15.58 44.92
CA ASP A 777 -44.29 -16.08 44.63
C ASP A 777 -43.83 -15.64 43.24
N ARG A 778 -42.64 -15.05 43.17
CA ARG A 778 -41.99 -14.59 41.93
C ARG A 778 -40.66 -15.33 41.75
N ILE A 779 -40.43 -15.75 40.48
CA ILE A 779 -39.14 -16.30 40.07
C ILE A 779 -38.45 -15.25 39.23
N GLU A 780 -37.26 -14.85 39.69
CA GLU A 780 -36.40 -13.93 38.95
C GLU A 780 -35.19 -14.68 38.43
N VAL A 781 -34.89 -14.50 37.11
CA VAL A 781 -33.70 -15.07 36.46
C VAL A 781 -32.62 -14.02 36.55
N LEU A 782 -31.58 -14.31 37.35
CA LEU A 782 -30.49 -13.38 37.62
C LEU A 782 -29.40 -13.41 36.52
N GLY A 783 -29.31 -14.46 35.76
CA GLY A 783 -28.34 -14.64 34.67
C GLY A 783 -28.09 -16.10 34.34
N ALA A 784 -27.25 -16.38 33.35
CA ALA A 784 -26.80 -17.73 33.00
C ALA A 784 -25.57 -18.17 33.81
N THR A 785 -24.81 -17.21 34.31
CA THR A 785 -23.58 -17.44 35.09
C THR A 785 -23.59 -16.66 36.40
N TRP A 786 -22.79 -17.11 37.39
CA TRP A 786 -22.68 -16.44 38.70
C TRP A 786 -22.17 -14.99 38.64
N PRO A 787 -21.20 -14.62 37.73
CA PRO A 787 -20.82 -13.23 37.50
C PRO A 787 -21.97 -12.38 36.95
N GLU A 788 -22.72 -12.89 35.98
CA GLU A 788 -23.91 -12.20 35.43
C GLU A 788 -24.97 -11.97 36.54
N ALA A 789 -25.22 -12.96 37.40
CA ALA A 789 -26.14 -12.83 38.52
C ALA A 789 -25.66 -11.75 39.50
N ALA A 790 -24.34 -11.66 39.77
CA ALA A 790 -23.80 -10.59 40.64
C ALA A 790 -23.97 -9.22 40.00
N ASP A 791 -23.69 -9.07 38.72
CA ASP A 791 -23.87 -7.83 37.94
C ASP A 791 -25.35 -7.42 37.85
N TYR A 792 -26.27 -8.39 37.67
CA TYR A 792 -27.70 -8.18 37.69
C TYR A 792 -28.16 -7.47 38.96
N LEU A 793 -27.69 -7.95 40.13
CA LEU A 793 -28.04 -7.40 41.46
C LEU A 793 -27.46 -6.00 41.73
N LEU A 794 -26.47 -5.56 40.95
CA LEU A 794 -25.83 -4.24 41.09
C LEU A 794 -26.51 -3.14 40.29
N THR A 795 -27.34 -3.48 39.33
CA THR A 795 -28.04 -2.50 38.47
C THR A 795 -29.12 -1.76 39.27
N ASP A 796 -29.28 -0.46 38.99
CA ASP A 796 -30.33 0.33 39.69
C ASP A 796 -31.73 -0.13 39.37
N GLN A 797 -31.95 -0.71 38.18
CA GLN A 797 -33.23 -1.30 37.78
C GLN A 797 -33.65 -2.51 38.66
N ASN A 798 -32.66 -3.28 39.11
CA ASN A 798 -32.85 -4.50 39.89
C ASN A 798 -32.62 -4.30 41.40
N ARG A 799 -32.44 -3.07 41.84
CA ARG A 799 -32.20 -2.71 43.24
C ARG A 799 -33.17 -3.36 44.21
N ARG A 800 -34.45 -3.45 43.84
CA ARG A 800 -35.47 -4.10 44.61
C ARG A 800 -35.24 -5.61 44.80
N VAL A 801 -34.80 -6.29 43.78
CA VAL A 801 -34.45 -7.73 43.85
C VAL A 801 -33.28 -7.95 44.77
N ALA A 802 -32.26 -7.10 44.70
CA ALA A 802 -31.12 -7.12 45.58
C ALA A 802 -31.49 -6.87 47.09
N GLU A 803 -32.38 -5.88 47.33
CA GLU A 803 -32.90 -5.59 48.67
C GLU A 803 -33.72 -6.75 49.26
N VAL A 804 -34.55 -7.43 48.44
CA VAL A 804 -35.31 -8.62 48.85
C VAL A 804 -34.39 -9.80 49.17
N LEU A 805 -33.37 -10.04 48.32
CA LEU A 805 -32.37 -11.07 48.56
C LEU A 805 -31.56 -10.84 49.86
N ASP A 806 -31.12 -9.61 50.10
CA ASP A 806 -30.43 -9.21 51.32
C ASP A 806 -31.33 -9.36 52.57
N GLY A 807 -32.62 -8.99 52.42
CA GLY A 807 -33.64 -9.20 53.48
C GLY A 807 -33.84 -10.68 53.77
N ALA A 808 -33.94 -11.55 52.76
CA ALA A 808 -34.11 -12.99 52.95
C ALA A 808 -32.88 -13.62 53.65
N ILE A 809 -31.66 -13.21 53.27
CA ILE A 809 -30.44 -13.69 53.92
C ILE A 809 -30.43 -13.30 55.41
N ARG A 810 -30.75 -12.04 55.76
CA ARG A 810 -30.81 -11.56 57.15
C ARG A 810 -31.94 -12.25 57.92
N GLN A 811 -33.10 -12.51 57.29
CA GLN A 811 -34.19 -13.17 57.93
C GLN A 811 -33.83 -14.61 58.33
N ILE A 812 -33.13 -15.40 57.48
CA ILE A 812 -32.65 -16.74 57.80
C ILE A 812 -31.71 -16.72 59.01
N GLY A 813 -30.76 -15.78 59.03
CA GLY A 813 -29.84 -15.61 60.17
C GLY A 813 -30.54 -15.23 61.48
N THR A 814 -31.57 -14.35 61.42
CA THR A 814 -32.31 -13.93 62.60
C THR A 814 -33.34 -14.95 63.09
N GLN A 815 -33.95 -15.72 62.19
CA GLN A 815 -34.89 -16.81 62.55
C GLN A 815 -34.22 -17.98 63.23
N ALA A 816 -32.88 -18.17 63.10
CA ALA A 816 -32.14 -19.14 63.86
C ALA A 816 -31.94 -18.61 65.32
N ALA A 817 -33.03 -18.47 66.10
CA ALA A 817 -33.01 -17.88 67.41
C ALA A 817 -32.58 -18.87 68.55
N THR A 818 -32.88 -20.18 68.38
CA THR A 818 -32.56 -21.21 69.39
C THR A 818 -31.23 -21.91 69.06
N LYS A 819 -30.64 -22.47 70.09
CA LYS A 819 -29.35 -23.18 69.99
C LYS A 819 -29.38 -24.33 68.95
N PRO A 820 -30.46 -25.17 68.88
CA PRO A 820 -30.58 -26.19 67.85
C PRO A 820 -30.71 -25.65 66.40
N GLN A 821 -31.43 -24.55 66.23
CA GLN A 821 -31.56 -23.91 64.95
C GLN A 821 -30.24 -23.31 64.47
N LYS A 822 -29.51 -22.63 65.33
CA LYS A 822 -28.16 -22.11 65.04
C LYS A 822 -27.22 -23.28 64.66
N GLN A 823 -27.27 -24.38 65.38
CA GLN A 823 -26.45 -25.55 65.09
C GLN A 823 -26.78 -26.17 63.74
N ALA A 824 -28.04 -26.31 63.36
CA ALA A 824 -28.50 -26.86 62.11
C ALA A 824 -28.05 -25.97 60.93
N LEU A 825 -28.22 -24.64 61.04
CA LEU A 825 -27.76 -23.69 60.04
C LEU A 825 -26.26 -23.67 59.87
N TYR A 826 -25.50 -23.74 60.96
CA TYR A 826 -24.04 -23.86 60.92
C TYR A 826 -23.59 -25.16 60.19
N GLN A 827 -24.20 -26.29 60.54
CA GLN A 827 -23.91 -27.57 59.90
C GLN A 827 -24.19 -27.54 58.41
N GLN A 828 -25.29 -26.92 58.00
CA GLN A 828 -25.65 -26.74 56.58
C GLN A 828 -24.54 -25.95 55.80
N LEU A 829 -24.12 -24.82 56.37
CA LEU A 829 -23.06 -24.01 55.75
C LEU A 829 -21.70 -24.72 55.69
N MET A 830 -21.35 -25.50 56.77
CA MET A 830 -20.11 -26.26 56.76
C MET A 830 -20.14 -27.46 55.79
N ALA A 831 -21.31 -28.10 55.65
CA ALA A 831 -21.50 -29.17 54.66
C ALA A 831 -21.35 -28.61 53.20
N TYR A 832 -21.90 -27.42 52.96
CA TYR A 832 -21.73 -26.72 51.69
C TYR A 832 -20.26 -26.37 51.42
N LEU A 833 -19.52 -25.86 52.38
CA LEU A 833 -18.08 -25.57 52.25
C LEU A 833 -17.27 -26.83 51.92
N ALA A 834 -17.55 -27.94 52.61
CA ALA A 834 -16.89 -29.21 52.37
C ALA A 834 -17.19 -29.81 50.95
N GLU A 835 -18.37 -29.53 50.44
CA GLU A 835 -18.72 -29.87 49.02
C GLU A 835 -17.95 -28.98 48.03
N GLN A 836 -17.89 -27.66 48.29
CA GLN A 836 -17.15 -26.75 47.41
C GLN A 836 -15.64 -27.05 47.43
N GLU A 837 -15.07 -27.45 48.54
CA GLU A 837 -13.67 -27.87 48.66
C GLU A 837 -13.38 -29.06 47.69
N ARG A 838 -14.32 -30.01 47.57
CA ARG A 838 -14.16 -31.20 46.72
C ARG A 838 -14.41 -30.94 45.26
N THR A 839 -15.29 -29.97 44.96
CA THR A 839 -15.78 -29.74 43.60
C THR A 839 -15.01 -28.64 42.86
N LEU A 840 -14.42 -27.69 43.57
CA LEU A 840 -13.68 -26.58 42.95
C LEU A 840 -12.25 -26.98 42.60
N PRO A 841 -11.77 -26.69 41.37
CA PRO A 841 -10.38 -26.95 41.03
C PRO A 841 -9.43 -26.16 41.96
N GLY A 842 -8.50 -26.86 42.58
CA GLY A 842 -7.58 -26.25 43.57
C GLY A 842 -8.10 -26.26 45.04
N GLY A 843 -9.30 -26.75 45.27
CA GLY A 843 -9.87 -26.89 46.62
C GLY A 843 -9.78 -25.64 47.46
N GLN A 844 -9.27 -25.72 48.70
CA GLN A 844 -9.12 -24.61 49.65
C GLN A 844 -8.20 -23.48 49.14
N ASP A 845 -7.26 -23.81 48.21
CA ASP A 845 -6.32 -22.85 47.67
C ASP A 845 -6.94 -21.99 46.53
N SER A 846 -8.09 -22.39 46.01
CA SER A 846 -8.77 -21.62 44.97
C SER A 846 -9.32 -20.29 45.49
N GLN A 847 -9.23 -19.23 44.67
CA GLN A 847 -9.81 -17.94 45.01
C GLN A 847 -11.34 -18.00 45.17
N ALA A 848 -11.99 -18.89 44.40
CA ALA A 848 -13.43 -19.11 44.53
C ALA A 848 -13.81 -19.69 45.89
N TYR A 849 -13.12 -20.70 46.37
CA TYR A 849 -13.34 -21.27 47.72
C TYR A 849 -13.13 -20.21 48.78
N ARG A 850 -12.02 -19.46 48.75
CA ARG A 850 -11.68 -18.41 49.73
C ARG A 850 -12.79 -17.34 49.79
N GLY A 851 -13.35 -16.96 48.62
CA GLY A 851 -14.47 -16.01 48.55
C GLY A 851 -15.74 -16.55 49.23
N ILE A 852 -16.10 -17.82 48.98
CA ILE A 852 -17.23 -18.50 49.64
C ILE A 852 -17.00 -18.61 51.13
N TYR A 853 -15.82 -19.03 51.52
CA TYR A 853 -15.42 -19.14 52.95
C TYR A 853 -15.52 -17.80 53.69
N ALA A 854 -15.00 -16.71 53.09
CA ALA A 854 -15.07 -15.38 53.68
C ALA A 854 -16.51 -14.91 53.90
N ALA A 855 -17.38 -15.09 52.91
CA ALA A 855 -18.79 -14.74 52.98
C ALA A 855 -19.52 -15.51 54.09
N ILE A 856 -19.30 -16.84 54.14
CA ILE A 856 -19.91 -17.69 55.18
C ILE A 856 -19.34 -17.36 56.56
N ALA A 857 -18.03 -17.16 56.73
CA ALA A 857 -17.38 -16.84 58.01
C ALA A 857 -17.91 -15.51 58.58
N GLU A 858 -18.11 -14.49 57.73
CA GLU A 858 -18.71 -13.23 58.15
C GLU A 858 -20.17 -13.41 58.62
N PHE A 859 -20.98 -14.15 57.85
CA PHE A 859 -22.38 -14.44 58.20
C PHE A 859 -22.48 -15.20 59.53
N VAL A 860 -21.67 -16.24 59.72
CA VAL A 860 -21.60 -17.03 60.95
C VAL A 860 -21.21 -16.15 62.12
N LYS A 861 -20.25 -15.24 61.98
CA LYS A 861 -19.84 -14.29 63.00
C LYS A 861 -20.95 -13.28 63.32
N VAL A 862 -21.59 -12.67 62.32
CA VAL A 862 -22.64 -11.65 62.54
C VAL A 862 -23.85 -12.22 63.26
N HIS A 863 -24.26 -13.47 62.97
CA HIS A 863 -25.43 -14.11 63.53
C HIS A 863 -25.11 -15.02 64.75
N GLY A 864 -23.82 -15.05 65.19
CA GLY A 864 -23.42 -15.80 66.36
C GLY A 864 -23.77 -17.28 66.33
N LEU A 865 -23.49 -17.92 65.17
CA LEU A 865 -23.79 -19.32 64.91
C LEU A 865 -22.78 -20.30 65.53
N PHE A 866 -21.73 -19.82 66.18
CA PHE A 866 -20.74 -20.65 66.88
C PHE A 866 -21.34 -21.28 68.14
N ILE A 867 -21.19 -22.62 68.30
CA ILE A 867 -21.74 -23.39 69.43
C ILE A 867 -20.64 -24.19 70.13
N SER A 868 -19.38 -24.11 69.74
CA SER A 868 -18.28 -24.91 70.34
C SER A 868 -17.09 -24.01 70.60
N ASP A 869 -16.39 -24.29 71.72
CA ASP A 869 -15.19 -23.59 72.25
C ASP A 869 -13.93 -23.79 71.39
N GLN A 870 -14.07 -24.38 70.18
CA GLN A 870 -12.99 -24.50 69.20
C GLN A 870 -13.30 -23.55 68.06
N ALA A 871 -12.86 -22.30 68.19
CA ALA A 871 -12.74 -21.40 67.02
C ALA A 871 -11.72 -22.02 66.07
N PRO A 872 -12.05 -22.11 64.78
CA PRO A 872 -11.00 -22.40 63.75
C PRO A 872 -9.98 -21.28 63.89
N THR A 873 -8.77 -21.63 64.20
CA THR A 873 -7.63 -20.71 64.24
C THR A 873 -7.53 -20.03 62.88
N PRO A 874 -7.48 -18.72 62.75
CA PRO A 874 -7.21 -18.06 61.47
C PRO A 874 -5.79 -18.49 61.09
N VAL A 875 -5.67 -19.27 60.04
CA VAL A 875 -4.37 -19.54 59.44
C VAL A 875 -3.88 -18.19 58.95
N ALA A 876 -2.96 -17.60 59.71
CA ALA A 876 -2.17 -16.49 59.25
C ALA A 876 -1.45 -16.92 58.02
N ILE A 877 -1.82 -16.35 56.86
CA ILE A 877 -1.14 -16.59 55.60
C ILE A 877 0.22 -15.90 55.71
N ALA A 878 1.23 -16.65 56.09
CA ALA A 878 2.61 -16.30 55.82
C ALA A 878 2.83 -16.52 54.33
N PRO A 879 3.56 -15.63 53.62
CA PRO A 879 3.92 -15.88 52.25
C PRO A 879 4.71 -17.18 52.16
N PRO A 880 4.47 -18.02 51.16
CA PRO A 880 5.18 -19.28 51.02
C PRO A 880 6.68 -19.01 50.88
N ALA A 881 7.45 -19.55 51.80
CA ALA A 881 8.88 -19.69 51.66
C ALA A 881 9.18 -20.56 50.42
N PRO A 882 10.21 -20.27 49.68
CA PRO A 882 10.56 -21.08 48.49
C PRO A 882 10.93 -22.48 48.98
N ALA A 883 10.23 -23.47 48.45
CA ALA A 883 10.54 -24.88 48.68
C ALA A 883 11.97 -25.21 48.20
N PRO A 884 12.73 -26.06 48.93
CA PRO A 884 14.05 -26.48 48.47
C PRO A 884 13.90 -27.29 47.20
N VAL A 885 14.63 -26.89 46.15
CA VAL A 885 14.73 -27.61 44.91
C VAL A 885 15.40 -28.94 45.16
N ALA A 886 14.64 -30.03 45.17
CA ALA A 886 15.18 -31.37 45.06
C ALA A 886 15.71 -31.54 43.64
N ALA A 887 16.96 -31.94 43.51
CA ALA A 887 17.58 -32.33 42.26
C ALA A 887 16.82 -33.56 41.69
N GLY A 888 15.87 -33.30 40.82
CA GLY A 888 15.04 -34.29 40.13
C GLY A 888 15.10 -34.08 38.62
N GLN A 889 15.02 -35.16 37.90
CA GLN A 889 15.12 -35.24 36.42
C GLN A 889 14.50 -34.04 35.66
N PRO A 890 15.13 -33.60 34.54
CA PRO A 890 14.62 -32.48 33.76
C PRO A 890 13.18 -32.75 33.35
N SER A 891 12.33 -31.75 33.43
CA SER A 891 10.93 -31.89 33.04
C SER A 891 10.85 -32.34 31.57
N GLN A 892 9.82 -33.09 31.23
CA GLN A 892 9.61 -33.55 29.84
C GLN A 892 9.60 -32.39 28.86
N GLU A 893 9.16 -31.22 29.30
CA GLU A 893 9.14 -29.99 28.53
C GLU A 893 10.54 -29.40 28.30
N ASN A 894 11.37 -29.34 29.31
CA ASN A 894 12.77 -28.91 29.20
C ASN A 894 13.57 -29.82 28.31
N ARG A 895 13.29 -31.14 28.34
CA ARG A 895 13.91 -32.12 27.47
C ARG A 895 13.48 -31.91 26.01
N GLN A 896 12.19 -31.61 25.75
CA GLN A 896 11.69 -31.31 24.41
C GLN A 896 12.28 -29.99 23.84
N LYS A 897 12.39 -28.96 24.66
CA LYS A 897 13.01 -27.68 24.25
C LYS A 897 14.49 -27.88 23.90
N TYR A 898 15.19 -28.62 24.69
CA TYR A 898 16.59 -28.96 24.41
C TYR A 898 16.74 -29.84 23.16
N THR A 899 15.86 -30.81 22.94
CA THR A 899 15.83 -31.66 21.74
C THR A 899 15.63 -30.83 20.47
N LYS A 900 14.70 -29.87 20.48
CA LYS A 900 14.50 -28.96 19.33
C LYS A 900 15.71 -28.06 19.08
N LEU A 901 16.40 -27.62 20.11
CA LEU A 901 17.62 -26.84 19.98
C LEU A 901 18.75 -27.66 19.35
N VAL A 902 18.92 -28.89 19.81
CA VAL A 902 19.88 -29.85 19.23
C VAL A 902 19.55 -30.13 17.77
N GLU A 903 18.28 -30.39 17.44
CA GLU A 903 17.81 -30.58 16.07
C GLU A 903 18.19 -29.39 15.19
N SER A 904 17.99 -28.15 15.65
CA SER A 904 18.31 -26.95 14.88
C SER A 904 19.83 -26.77 14.68
N CYS A 905 20.65 -27.09 15.67
CA CYS A 905 22.11 -26.99 15.57
C CYS A 905 22.73 -28.09 14.69
N TYR A 906 22.10 -29.27 14.62
CA TYR A 906 22.56 -30.40 13.80
C TYR A 906 21.96 -30.39 12.37
N ARG A 907 21.09 -29.43 12.04
CA ARG A 907 20.39 -29.34 10.75
C ARG A 907 21.35 -29.14 9.56
N ARG A 908 22.52 -28.56 9.81
CA ARG A 908 23.55 -28.27 8.80
C ARG A 908 24.80 -29.14 8.93
N GLY A 909 24.72 -30.25 9.66
CA GLY A 909 25.85 -31.11 9.97
C GLY A 909 26.34 -31.02 11.43
N ALA A 910 27.59 -31.36 11.74
CA ALA A 910 28.11 -31.24 13.10
C ALA A 910 28.11 -29.76 13.55
N PRO A 911 27.63 -29.43 14.77
CA PRO A 911 27.54 -28.06 15.24
C PRO A 911 28.92 -27.40 15.31
N SER A 912 28.97 -26.12 14.98
CA SER A 912 30.17 -25.28 15.14
C SER A 912 30.54 -25.12 16.61
N ALA A 913 31.76 -24.68 16.91
CA ALA A 913 32.21 -24.44 18.28
C ALA A 913 31.30 -23.46 19.06
N THR A 914 30.70 -22.51 18.37
CA THR A 914 29.75 -21.54 18.96
C THR A 914 28.41 -22.19 19.27
N GLU A 915 27.90 -23.02 18.37
CA GLU A 915 26.66 -23.77 18.56
C GLU A 915 26.82 -24.85 19.65
N GLN A 916 27.99 -25.51 19.73
CA GLN A 916 28.28 -26.44 20.82
C GLN A 916 28.29 -25.71 22.17
N HIS A 917 28.89 -24.52 22.26
CA HIS A 917 28.87 -23.74 23.51
C HIS A 917 27.44 -23.32 23.90
N LEU A 918 26.62 -23.01 22.92
CA LEU A 918 25.18 -22.71 23.08
C LEU A 918 24.44 -23.94 23.64
N LEU A 919 24.66 -25.12 23.05
CA LEU A 919 24.06 -26.38 23.51
C LEU A 919 24.46 -26.70 24.97
N ASP A 920 25.74 -26.53 25.33
CA ASP A 920 26.22 -26.76 26.68
C ASP A 920 25.61 -25.78 27.70
N THR A 921 25.42 -24.53 27.30
CA THR A 921 24.79 -23.50 28.13
C THR A 921 23.30 -23.79 28.37
N PHE A 922 22.58 -24.21 27.36
CA PHE A 922 21.15 -24.57 27.48
C PHE A 922 20.93 -25.91 28.14
N ALA A 923 21.85 -26.91 27.97
CA ALA A 923 21.82 -28.15 28.75
C ALA A 923 21.84 -27.82 30.24
N LYS A 924 22.78 -26.98 30.70
CA LYS A 924 22.85 -26.53 32.10
C LYS A 924 21.58 -25.79 32.53
N LYS A 925 21.06 -24.88 31.68
CA LYS A 925 19.85 -24.10 31.98
C LYS A 925 18.61 -24.97 32.14
N TYR A 926 18.47 -26.02 31.36
CA TYR A 926 17.31 -26.92 31.39
C TYR A 926 17.49 -28.12 32.31
N GLY A 927 18.62 -28.21 33.03
CA GLY A 927 18.92 -29.34 33.95
C GLY A 927 19.14 -30.65 33.21
N ILE A 928 19.62 -30.61 31.95
CA ILE A 928 19.96 -31.76 31.13
C ILE A 928 21.39 -32.21 31.48
N SER A 929 21.57 -33.45 31.90
CA SER A 929 22.90 -33.95 32.18
C SER A 929 23.74 -34.16 30.89
N PRO A 930 25.08 -34.14 30.95
CA PRO A 930 25.91 -34.34 29.78
C PRO A 930 25.58 -35.66 29.01
N ASP A 931 25.26 -36.73 29.74
CA ASP A 931 24.88 -38.00 29.13
C ASP A 931 23.53 -37.94 28.41
N GLN A 932 22.58 -37.20 28.97
CA GLN A 932 21.28 -36.96 28.33
C GLN A 932 21.42 -36.05 27.10
N ALA A 933 22.28 -35.04 27.16
CA ALA A 933 22.59 -34.17 26.05
C ALA A 933 23.23 -34.95 24.88
N ALA A 934 24.22 -35.82 25.18
CA ALA A 934 24.83 -36.67 24.19
C ALA A 934 23.85 -37.68 23.58
N ALA A 935 22.94 -38.26 24.36
CA ALA A 935 21.92 -39.19 23.88
C ALA A 935 20.87 -38.52 22.99
N ILE A 936 20.58 -37.21 23.21
CA ILE A 936 19.70 -36.42 22.33
C ILE A 936 20.44 -36.06 21.06
N ALA A 937 21.70 -35.62 21.14
CA ALA A 937 22.50 -35.27 19.97
C ALA A 937 22.71 -36.49 19.02
N ALA A 938 22.90 -37.68 19.58
CA ALA A 938 23.04 -38.91 18.80
C ALA A 938 21.82 -39.26 17.91
N GLN A 939 20.63 -38.72 18.21
CA GLN A 939 19.43 -38.96 17.42
C GLN A 939 19.46 -38.18 16.09
N PHE A 940 20.28 -37.14 15.97
CA PHE A 940 20.40 -36.28 14.83
C PHE A 940 21.70 -36.44 14.03
N THR A 941 22.61 -37.32 14.50
CA THR A 941 23.88 -37.59 13.80
C THR A 941 23.78 -38.70 12.73
N THR A 942 22.61 -39.29 12.53
CA THR A 942 22.44 -40.51 11.69
C THR A 942 21.71 -40.25 10.36
N ARG A 943 21.41 -39.04 9.95
CA ARG A 943 20.88 -38.71 8.60
C ARG A 943 22.00 -38.17 7.71
N PRO A 944 22.17 -38.67 6.47
CA PRO A 944 23.14 -38.12 5.54
C PRO A 944 22.71 -36.67 5.12
N PRO A 945 23.62 -35.72 5.10
CA PRO A 945 23.32 -34.33 4.69
C PRO A 945 22.89 -34.19 3.23
N LEU A 946 23.23 -35.16 2.36
CA LEU A 946 23.00 -35.13 0.92
C LEU A 946 21.52 -35.21 0.52
N ASP A 947 20.69 -35.95 1.24
CA ASP A 947 19.28 -36.18 0.85
C ASP A 947 18.42 -34.92 1.04
N GLN A 948 18.76 -34.08 2.02
CA GLN A 948 17.99 -32.90 2.33
C GLN A 948 18.31 -31.72 1.40
N ALA A 949 19.56 -31.55 0.99
CA ALA A 949 20.00 -30.60 0.02
C ALA A 949 19.42 -30.89 -1.38
N ALA A 950 19.37 -32.17 -1.74
CA ALA A 950 18.77 -32.64 -2.98
C ALA A 950 17.25 -32.38 -3.02
N GLU A 951 16.57 -32.60 -1.89
CA GLU A 951 15.13 -32.37 -1.75
C GLU A 951 14.79 -30.84 -1.84
N GLU A 952 15.60 -30.00 -1.22
CA GLU A 952 15.43 -28.53 -1.23
C GLU A 952 15.65 -27.93 -2.62
N TYR A 953 16.70 -28.39 -3.33
CA TYR A 953 16.94 -28.00 -4.72
C TYR A 953 15.82 -28.48 -5.64
N GLY A 954 15.40 -29.73 -5.50
CA GLY A 954 14.35 -30.35 -6.30
C GLY A 954 12.98 -29.66 -6.13
N LEU A 955 12.65 -29.20 -4.92
CA LEU A 955 11.42 -28.44 -4.65
C LEU A 955 11.43 -27.08 -5.32
N MET A 956 12.55 -26.35 -5.31
CA MET A 956 12.67 -25.05 -5.98
C MET A 956 12.60 -25.22 -7.50
N PHE A 957 13.31 -26.17 -8.04
CA PHE A 957 13.30 -26.48 -9.49
C PHE A 957 11.90 -26.89 -9.97
N ARG A 958 11.18 -27.70 -9.17
CA ARG A 958 9.77 -28.06 -9.45
C ARG A 958 8.86 -26.82 -9.43
N ALA A 959 9.02 -25.93 -8.45
CA ALA A 959 8.19 -24.73 -8.33
C ALA A 959 8.34 -23.80 -9.55
N PHE A 960 9.52 -23.72 -10.14
CA PHE A 960 9.74 -22.96 -11.37
C PHE A 960 9.10 -23.62 -12.59
N LEU A 961 9.23 -24.95 -12.73
CA LEU A 961 8.60 -25.69 -13.84
C LEU A 961 7.06 -25.73 -13.75
N ASP A 962 6.46 -25.68 -12.56
CA ASP A 962 4.99 -25.63 -12.38
C ASP A 962 4.37 -24.32 -12.89
N ASN A 963 5.16 -23.24 -13.06
CA ASN A 963 4.69 -21.94 -13.49
C ASN A 963 4.46 -21.86 -15.01
N ASP A 964 5.44 -22.21 -15.85
CA ASP A 964 5.36 -22.10 -17.32
C ASP A 964 6.07 -23.24 -18.09
N GLN A 965 6.56 -24.25 -17.40
CA GLN A 965 7.28 -25.44 -17.94
C GLN A 965 8.66 -25.13 -18.58
N GLU A 966 9.14 -23.90 -18.52
CA GLU A 966 10.46 -23.46 -18.97
C GLU A 966 11.16 -22.69 -17.83
N ILE A 967 12.48 -22.82 -17.76
CA ILE A 967 13.32 -22.08 -16.77
C ILE A 967 13.86 -20.83 -17.47
N ASP A 968 13.51 -19.65 -16.99
CA ASP A 968 14.03 -18.40 -17.51
C ASP A 968 15.44 -18.07 -16.97
N ILE A 969 16.05 -17.00 -17.51
CA ILE A 969 17.42 -16.60 -17.16
C ILE A 969 17.51 -16.17 -15.67
N GLN A 970 16.44 -15.62 -15.08
CA GLN A 970 16.43 -15.18 -13.67
C GLN A 970 16.26 -16.38 -12.76
N GLU A 971 15.43 -17.33 -13.09
CA GLU A 971 15.22 -18.58 -12.36
C GLU A 971 16.46 -19.47 -12.41
N GLN A 972 17.14 -19.50 -13.57
CA GLN A 972 18.41 -20.21 -13.70
C GLN A 972 19.53 -19.61 -12.84
N ALA A 973 19.56 -18.29 -12.70
CA ALA A 973 20.51 -17.62 -11.81
C ALA A 973 20.23 -17.94 -10.33
N GLN A 974 18.95 -18.03 -9.93
CA GLN A 974 18.54 -18.41 -8.57
C GLN A 974 18.86 -19.87 -8.27
N LEU A 975 18.70 -20.77 -9.23
CA LEU A 975 19.06 -22.18 -9.09
C LEU A 975 20.57 -22.37 -8.98
N LEU A 976 21.38 -21.58 -9.69
CA LEU A 976 22.84 -21.60 -9.56
C LEU A 976 23.29 -21.10 -8.17
N GLU A 977 22.69 -20.02 -7.66
CA GLU A 977 22.95 -19.52 -6.32
C GLU A 977 22.56 -20.57 -5.25
N LEU A 978 21.40 -21.20 -5.40
CA LEU A 978 20.94 -22.26 -4.50
C LEU A 978 21.84 -23.50 -4.58
N GLN A 979 22.35 -23.87 -5.76
CA GLN A 979 23.31 -24.95 -5.93
C GLN A 979 24.61 -24.70 -5.16
N GLU A 980 25.14 -23.46 -5.22
CA GLU A 980 26.33 -23.05 -4.47
C GLU A 980 26.09 -23.07 -2.96
N ASP A 981 24.94 -22.55 -2.51
CA ASP A 981 24.55 -22.50 -1.09
C ASP A 981 24.34 -23.89 -0.48
N LEU A 982 23.79 -24.83 -1.23
CA LEU A 982 23.57 -26.22 -0.81
C LEU A 982 24.80 -27.12 -1.00
N GLY A 983 25.84 -26.62 -1.67
CA GLY A 983 27.07 -27.35 -1.95
C GLY A 983 26.88 -28.54 -2.88
N LEU A 984 25.89 -28.47 -3.80
CA LEU A 984 25.59 -29.57 -4.75
C LEU A 984 26.51 -29.48 -5.97
N THR A 985 27.02 -30.66 -6.40
CA THR A 985 27.80 -30.73 -7.64
C THR A 985 26.90 -30.71 -8.86
N ASN A 986 27.44 -30.31 -10.02
CA ASN A 986 26.69 -30.27 -11.29
C ASN A 986 26.06 -31.63 -11.66
N ASP A 987 26.74 -32.76 -11.34
CA ASP A 987 26.21 -34.12 -11.60
C ASP A 987 25.00 -34.43 -10.68
N GLN A 988 25.03 -33.95 -9.45
CA GLN A 988 23.93 -34.12 -8.49
C GLN A 988 22.72 -33.26 -8.94
N VAL A 989 22.95 -32.01 -9.32
CA VAL A 989 21.92 -31.10 -9.85
C VAL A 989 21.28 -31.72 -11.11
N ALA A 990 22.07 -32.16 -12.07
CA ALA A 990 21.54 -32.80 -13.28
C ALA A 990 20.67 -34.03 -12.99
N THR A 991 21.05 -34.82 -11.95
CA THR A 991 20.26 -35.97 -11.54
C THR A 991 18.93 -35.56 -10.88
N ILE A 992 18.93 -34.49 -10.04
CA ILE A 992 17.73 -33.97 -9.38
C ILE A 992 16.78 -33.39 -10.42
N GLU A 993 17.29 -32.59 -11.33
CA GLU A 993 16.51 -31.98 -12.41
C GLU A 993 15.87 -33.01 -13.35
N ALA A 994 16.62 -34.04 -13.72
CA ALA A 994 16.10 -35.14 -14.51
C ALA A 994 14.95 -35.89 -13.81
N ASN A 995 15.10 -36.17 -12.53
CA ASN A 995 14.06 -36.83 -11.75
C ASN A 995 12.80 -35.99 -11.60
N VAL A 996 12.94 -34.69 -11.36
CA VAL A 996 11.80 -33.75 -11.25
C VAL A 996 11.07 -33.61 -12.59
N ARG A 997 11.80 -33.56 -13.72
CA ARG A 997 11.19 -33.52 -15.07
C ARG A 997 10.47 -34.83 -15.39
N GLU A 998 11.02 -35.97 -15.01
CA GLU A 998 10.38 -37.29 -15.19
C GLU A 998 9.08 -37.39 -14.37
N GLU A 999 9.08 -36.88 -13.13
CA GLU A 999 7.89 -36.83 -12.27
C GLU A 999 6.79 -35.92 -12.82
N LEU A 1000 7.15 -34.83 -13.49
CA LEU A 1000 6.21 -33.90 -14.14
C LEU A 1000 5.81 -34.32 -15.56
N GLY A 1001 6.38 -35.40 -16.09
CA GLY A 1001 6.10 -35.89 -17.45
C GLY A 1001 6.65 -34.99 -18.55
N LEU A 1002 7.69 -34.17 -18.26
CA LEU A 1002 8.33 -33.25 -19.18
C LEU A 1002 9.51 -33.96 -19.91
N PRO A 1003 9.81 -33.62 -21.17
CA PRO A 1003 10.98 -34.19 -21.88
C PRO A 1003 12.27 -33.81 -21.15
N GLY A 1004 13.20 -34.76 -21.07
CA GLY A 1004 14.53 -34.53 -20.50
C GLY A 1004 15.26 -33.42 -21.24
N ALA A 1005 16.11 -32.66 -20.53
CA ALA A 1005 16.85 -31.52 -21.06
C ALA A 1005 17.88 -31.96 -22.14
#